data_51986052856a211fe77f26985d324f28
#
_entry.id   51986052856a211fe77f26985d324f28
#
_cell.length_a   1.000
_cell.length_b   1.000
_cell.length_c   1.000
_cell.angle_alpha   90.00
_cell.angle_beta   90.00
_cell.angle_gamma   90.00
#
_symmetry.space_group_name_H-M   'P 1'
#
loop_
_entity.id
_entity.type
_entity.pdbx_description
1 polymer ?
#
loop_
_entity_poly.entity_id
_entity_poly.type
_entity_poly.pdbx_seq_one_letter_code
_entity_poly.pdbx_strand_id
1 'polypeptide(L)'
;MRVALNLYPFSQDFFLPPVYVVEEDAAGQLTHILKKATPEVLKSYGMALTPPLQALLSSVEALSPALLEKRFRPKKARAMPGLRELLQQELTGRLILSHVHRELEHLLSAAVSQHIPICLQAEKVALVQQALLEPVAEPLSARLFFRKTPEGMEYRLTIGTDAEQWSPCGHPLLPLTNTEPAWVAIRQRLFRVMGVNGKMLRPFLKREVIEVPAAQMKAFFQKFILKAAARGHIEAEGFDVHTLSSFNRAHIELVDDPFQRSVWKLRLVFRYGEAEVLYADKRERITTLLKDKGVPGAFAVQVVRRDREREAELAARLCRYGLAEENRYFFLPAAGSLSELLEWLLAHRAALEGAGVGISAPVVSGRCLALLPGEIAFSAHAAGDWFDIKGTVQIGEYQVPFRDLVPYLRNGNPYYPLDDGLYFYIPEKWFSRYEAVAQHAEQRGERLVLSKALYSLLPQAQPEGSPAKTSFQPVTPEEVTFVPPKELKASLRPYQLYGVKWLIAHHKAGFGACLADDMGLGKTLQTIAVLLYLKQHNALKEAGSTLSEPAGTLGQLSLFGDHRSEIRPLQALIILPNSLVFNWMRELERFAPSLFVYAHVGSGRLRDLRAIAAHDVVLTTYHTARQDLDLLGRLRWNVIVLDESQQIKNHTSEVSRVVRSLQGRFKISLSGTPIENSLAEL
;
A
#
# COMPACT_ATOMS: atom_id res chain seq x y z
N MET A 1 60.51 -24.85 14.55
CA MET A 1 59.20 -25.09 15.21
C MET A 1 58.10 -24.51 14.31
N ARG A 2 56.96 -25.16 14.23
CA ARG A 2 55.83 -24.82 13.38
C ARG A 2 54.53 -25.09 14.09
N VAL A 3 53.43 -24.51 13.62
CA VAL A 3 52.08 -24.78 14.12
C VAL A 3 51.43 -25.81 13.20
N ALA A 4 50.78 -26.83 13.75
CA ALA A 4 50.07 -27.85 12.98
C ALA A 4 48.66 -28.06 13.52
N LEU A 5 47.69 -28.20 12.62
CA LEU A 5 46.29 -28.57 12.94
C LEU A 5 46.21 -30.08 12.99
N ASN A 6 45.75 -30.65 14.11
CA ASN A 6 45.60 -32.10 14.25
C ASN A 6 44.11 -32.44 14.25
N LEU A 7 43.68 -33.28 13.32
CA LEU A 7 42.33 -33.83 13.28
C LEU A 7 42.27 -35.11 14.14
N TYR A 8 41.58 -34.98 15.24
CA TYR A 8 41.43 -36.06 16.22
C TYR A 8 40.02 -36.66 16.16
N PRO A 9 39.85 -37.96 15.87
CA PRO A 9 38.54 -38.60 15.80
C PRO A 9 37.91 -38.69 17.19
N PHE A 10 36.85 -37.89 17.43
CA PHE A 10 36.08 -37.91 18.66
C PHE A 10 34.93 -38.92 18.61
N SER A 11 34.31 -39.07 17.44
CA SER A 11 33.33 -40.10 17.11
C SER A 11 33.40 -40.43 15.63
N GLN A 12 32.58 -41.40 15.16
CA GLN A 12 32.54 -41.82 13.77
C GLN A 12 32.28 -40.67 12.78
N ASP A 13 31.59 -39.61 13.23
CA ASP A 13 31.16 -38.46 12.40
C ASP A 13 31.74 -37.14 12.85
N PHE A 14 32.66 -37.13 13.79
CA PHE A 14 33.13 -35.90 14.39
C PHE A 14 34.64 -35.93 14.68
N PHE A 15 35.33 -34.93 14.19
CA PHE A 15 36.73 -34.66 14.43
C PHE A 15 36.91 -33.41 15.25
N LEU A 16 37.73 -33.48 16.31
CA LEU A 16 38.18 -32.32 17.08
C LEU A 16 39.48 -31.82 16.42
N PRO A 17 39.56 -30.47 16.14
CA PRO A 17 40.72 -29.92 15.46
C PRO A 17 41.69 -29.16 16.42
N PRO A 18 42.32 -29.79 17.41
CA PRO A 18 43.29 -29.07 18.22
C PRO A 18 44.48 -28.61 17.36
N VAL A 19 45.05 -27.49 17.72
CA VAL A 19 46.28 -26.95 17.12
C VAL A 19 47.41 -27.13 18.11
N TYR A 20 48.55 -27.58 17.59
CA TYR A 20 49.76 -27.84 18.40
C TYR A 20 50.96 -27.11 17.86
N VAL A 21 51.91 -26.79 18.75
CA VAL A 21 53.27 -26.44 18.40
C VAL A 21 54.03 -27.74 18.18
N VAL A 22 54.64 -27.87 17.03
CA VAL A 22 55.37 -29.09 16.60
C VAL A 22 56.82 -28.73 16.31
N GLU A 23 57.70 -29.68 16.56
CA GLU A 23 59.11 -29.59 16.25
C GLU A 23 59.37 -30.01 14.78
N GLU A 24 60.30 -29.33 14.12
CA GLU A 24 60.70 -29.52 12.75
C GLU A 24 62.23 -29.84 12.74
N ASP A 25 62.59 -30.90 12.09
CA ASP A 25 64.01 -31.28 11.95
C ASP A 25 64.76 -30.41 10.89
N ALA A 26 66.05 -30.70 10.74
CA ALA A 26 66.90 -29.98 9.80
C ALA A 26 66.48 -30.18 8.31
N ALA A 27 65.70 -31.22 8.00
CA ALA A 27 65.19 -31.55 6.68
C ALA A 27 63.75 -30.98 6.48
N GLY A 28 63.18 -30.24 7.47
CA GLY A 28 61.84 -29.65 7.40
C GLY A 28 60.70 -30.66 7.72
N GLN A 29 61.06 -31.86 8.26
CA GLN A 29 60.04 -32.83 8.63
C GLN A 29 59.53 -32.60 10.06
N LEU A 30 58.21 -32.76 10.24
CA LEU A 30 57.58 -32.63 11.54
C LEU A 30 57.82 -33.89 12.40
N THR A 31 58.41 -33.73 13.60
CA THR A 31 58.88 -34.84 14.41
C THR A 31 58.03 -35.08 15.66
N HIS A 32 57.84 -34.07 16.50
CA HIS A 32 57.17 -34.23 17.80
C HIS A 32 56.12 -33.14 18.07
N ILE A 33 55.03 -33.49 18.71
CA ILE A 33 54.08 -32.57 19.28
C ILE A 33 54.59 -32.08 20.61
N LEU A 34 54.81 -30.77 20.75
CA LEU A 34 55.31 -30.16 21.99
C LEU A 34 54.20 -29.78 22.95
N LYS A 35 53.38 -28.84 22.57
CA LYS A 35 52.27 -28.36 23.40
C LYS A 35 51.09 -27.90 22.54
N LYS A 36 49.89 -27.89 23.15
CA LYS A 36 48.72 -27.25 22.53
C LYS A 36 48.98 -25.77 22.32
N ALA A 37 48.72 -25.28 21.16
CA ALA A 37 48.94 -23.92 20.79
C ALA A 37 47.90 -23.00 21.46
N THR A 38 48.38 -22.12 22.32
CA THR A 38 47.64 -20.96 22.88
C THR A 38 48.46 -19.72 22.65
N PRO A 39 47.90 -18.52 22.70
CA PRO A 39 48.65 -17.26 22.54
C PRO A 39 49.87 -17.19 23.46
N GLU A 40 49.77 -17.64 24.72
CA GLU A 40 50.86 -17.68 25.69
C GLU A 40 51.93 -18.71 25.30
N VAL A 41 51.53 -19.88 24.86
CA VAL A 41 52.45 -20.93 24.45
C VAL A 41 53.21 -20.51 23.19
N LEU A 42 52.54 -19.94 22.17
CA LEU A 42 53.20 -19.40 20.98
C LEU A 42 54.27 -18.35 21.32
N LYS A 43 53.93 -17.42 22.22
CA LYS A 43 54.86 -16.40 22.70
C LYS A 43 56.06 -17.02 23.43
N SER A 44 55.84 -18.08 24.22
CA SER A 44 56.94 -18.76 24.94
C SER A 44 57.95 -19.47 24.03
N TYR A 45 57.51 -19.84 22.80
CA TYR A 45 58.38 -20.40 21.76
C TYR A 45 58.86 -19.37 20.72
N GLY A 46 58.67 -18.04 21.01
CA GLY A 46 59.10 -16.97 20.11
C GLY A 46 58.36 -16.87 18.80
N MET A 47 57.15 -17.47 18.70
CA MET A 47 56.33 -17.46 17.49
C MET A 47 55.40 -16.22 17.46
N ALA A 48 55.36 -15.58 16.30
CA ALA A 48 54.50 -14.40 16.11
C ALA A 48 53.02 -14.82 15.97
N LEU A 49 52.14 -14.21 16.74
CA LEU A 49 50.70 -14.38 16.62
C LEU A 49 50.16 -13.45 15.52
N THR A 50 50.09 -13.93 14.32
CA THR A 50 49.50 -13.18 13.20
C THR A 50 47.98 -13.16 13.28
N PRO A 51 47.27 -12.11 12.75
CA PRO A 51 45.80 -12.06 12.75
C PRO A 51 45.11 -13.30 12.17
N PRO A 52 45.60 -13.89 11.04
CA PRO A 52 45.03 -15.14 10.50
C PRO A 52 45.18 -16.33 11.46
N LEU A 53 46.34 -16.48 12.13
CA LEU A 53 46.60 -17.53 13.10
C LEU A 53 45.72 -17.34 14.35
N GLN A 54 45.51 -16.12 14.80
CA GLN A 54 44.64 -15.80 15.92
C GLN A 54 43.17 -16.16 15.61
N ALA A 55 42.69 -15.85 14.41
CA ALA A 55 41.37 -16.23 13.94
C ALA A 55 41.19 -17.76 13.91
N LEU A 56 42.20 -18.49 13.41
CA LEU A 56 42.19 -19.95 13.38
C LEU A 56 42.14 -20.54 14.80
N LEU A 57 42.95 -20.06 15.75
CA LEU A 57 42.92 -20.51 17.14
C LEU A 57 41.57 -20.25 17.79
N SER A 58 40.95 -19.10 17.55
CA SER A 58 39.62 -18.77 18.06
C SER A 58 38.54 -19.71 17.52
N SER A 59 38.62 -20.07 16.24
CA SER A 59 37.70 -21.04 15.64
C SER A 59 37.89 -22.46 16.20
N VAL A 60 39.14 -22.86 16.44
CA VAL A 60 39.46 -24.13 17.12
C VAL A 60 38.92 -24.17 18.55
N GLU A 61 39.06 -23.08 19.29
CA GLU A 61 38.53 -22.97 20.64
C GLU A 61 37.00 -23.07 20.64
N ALA A 62 36.31 -22.45 19.68
CA ALA A 62 34.86 -22.53 19.52
C ALA A 62 34.35 -23.97 19.31
N LEU A 63 35.19 -24.87 18.79
CA LEU A 63 34.93 -26.31 18.62
C LEU A 63 35.37 -27.17 19.81
N SER A 64 35.86 -26.55 20.88
CA SER A 64 36.22 -27.33 22.09
C SER A 64 34.98 -27.97 22.75
N PRO A 65 35.11 -29.19 23.29
CA PRO A 65 34.00 -29.88 23.95
C PRO A 65 33.26 -29.01 24.96
N ALA A 66 33.98 -28.27 25.81
CA ALA A 66 33.43 -27.45 26.87
C ALA A 66 32.56 -26.29 26.30
N LEU A 67 32.98 -25.66 25.21
CA LEU A 67 32.21 -24.59 24.57
C LEU A 67 31.01 -25.11 23.79
N LEU A 68 31.14 -26.27 23.13
CA LEU A 68 30.01 -26.95 22.45
C LEU A 68 28.94 -27.37 23.46
N GLU A 69 29.34 -27.96 24.59
CA GLU A 69 28.42 -28.32 25.70
C GLU A 69 27.71 -27.10 26.23
N LYS A 70 28.40 -25.99 26.47
CA LYS A 70 27.82 -24.72 26.91
C LYS A 70 26.83 -24.13 25.89
N ARG A 71 27.20 -24.14 24.61
CA ARG A 71 26.40 -23.55 23.53
C ARG A 71 25.11 -24.30 23.24
N PHE A 72 25.15 -25.65 23.30
CA PHE A 72 24.01 -26.50 22.95
C PHE A 72 23.29 -27.06 24.19
N ARG A 73 23.54 -26.47 25.36
CA ARG A 73 22.86 -26.87 26.59
C ARG A 73 21.34 -26.73 26.45
N PRO A 74 20.55 -27.79 26.76
CA PRO A 74 19.10 -27.66 26.81
C PRO A 74 18.67 -26.72 27.94
N LYS A 75 17.74 -25.80 27.66
CA LYS A 75 17.27 -24.79 28.63
C LYS A 75 16.73 -25.35 29.94
N LYS A 76 16.27 -26.60 29.95
CA LYS A 76 15.69 -27.30 31.14
C LYS A 76 16.61 -28.30 31.80
N ALA A 77 17.86 -28.43 31.40
CA ALA A 77 18.80 -29.40 32.00
C ALA A 77 19.25 -28.94 33.38
N ARG A 78 19.04 -29.82 34.40
CA ARG A 78 19.48 -29.61 35.81
C ARG A 78 20.99 -29.80 35.96
N ALA A 79 21.58 -30.71 35.21
CA ALA A 79 23.02 -30.96 35.15
C ALA A 79 23.55 -30.65 33.76
N MET A 80 24.88 -30.47 33.61
CA MET A 80 25.51 -30.25 32.32
C MET A 80 25.76 -31.59 31.63
N PRO A 81 24.99 -31.93 30.55
CA PRO A 81 25.23 -33.18 29.85
C PRO A 81 26.55 -33.10 29.09
N GLY A 82 27.31 -34.15 29.10
CA GLY A 82 28.56 -34.24 28.32
C GLY A 82 28.30 -34.25 26.82
N LEU A 83 29.33 -33.82 26.05
CA LEU A 83 29.21 -33.73 24.57
C LEU A 83 28.77 -35.06 23.93
N ARG A 84 29.21 -36.21 24.45
CA ARG A 84 28.78 -37.52 23.94
C ARG A 84 27.28 -37.78 24.16
N GLU A 85 26.71 -37.36 25.29
CA GLU A 85 25.28 -37.47 25.57
C GLU A 85 24.45 -36.52 24.68
N LEU A 86 24.94 -35.30 24.46
CA LEU A 86 24.31 -34.33 23.55
C LEU A 86 24.27 -34.83 22.11
N LEU A 87 25.33 -35.51 21.65
CA LEU A 87 25.40 -36.12 20.32
C LEU A 87 24.42 -37.29 20.12
N GLN A 88 24.04 -37.97 21.18
CA GLN A 88 23.05 -39.08 21.14
C GLN A 88 21.61 -38.57 21.03
N GLN A 89 21.33 -37.31 21.41
CA GLN A 89 20.03 -36.68 21.23
C GLN A 89 19.77 -36.31 19.78
N GLU A 90 18.69 -36.84 19.21
CA GLU A 90 18.42 -36.74 17.76
C GLU A 90 18.49 -35.28 17.20
N LEU A 91 17.76 -34.36 17.82
CA LEU A 91 17.74 -32.95 17.36
C LEU A 91 19.04 -32.21 17.73
N THR A 92 19.45 -32.29 18.98
CA THR A 92 20.64 -31.61 19.49
C THR A 92 21.89 -32.10 18.79
N GLY A 93 22.03 -33.43 18.64
CA GLY A 93 23.16 -34.05 17.94
C GLY A 93 23.23 -33.60 16.46
N ARG A 94 22.11 -33.54 15.74
CA ARG A 94 22.09 -33.02 14.37
C ARG A 94 22.54 -31.58 14.29
N LEU A 95 22.11 -30.71 15.23
CA LEU A 95 22.51 -29.31 15.26
C LEU A 95 24.01 -29.15 15.56
N ILE A 96 24.53 -29.91 16.55
CA ILE A 96 25.96 -29.92 16.88
C ILE A 96 26.79 -30.38 15.68
N LEU A 97 26.45 -31.49 15.06
CA LEU A 97 27.18 -32.01 13.90
C LEU A 97 27.13 -31.01 12.71
N SER A 98 25.98 -30.39 12.45
CA SER A 98 25.88 -29.38 11.39
C SER A 98 26.76 -28.18 11.65
N HIS A 99 26.82 -27.70 12.89
CA HIS A 99 27.69 -26.60 13.28
C HIS A 99 29.18 -26.98 13.17
N VAL A 100 29.54 -28.11 13.78
CA VAL A 100 30.94 -28.60 13.77
C VAL A 100 31.46 -28.78 12.35
N HIS A 101 30.72 -29.45 11.49
CA HIS A 101 31.18 -29.67 10.10
C HIS A 101 31.34 -28.38 9.30
N ARG A 102 30.52 -27.37 9.56
CA ARG A 102 30.67 -26.06 8.92
C ARG A 102 31.94 -25.34 9.39
N GLU A 103 32.14 -25.30 10.70
CA GLU A 103 33.34 -24.68 11.27
C GLU A 103 34.61 -25.45 10.87
N LEU A 104 34.55 -26.77 10.82
CA LEU A 104 35.66 -27.60 10.40
C LEU A 104 35.99 -27.36 8.89
N GLU A 105 35.00 -27.17 8.05
CA GLU A 105 35.21 -26.81 6.63
C GLU A 105 35.99 -25.47 6.51
N HIS A 106 35.54 -24.44 7.27
CA HIS A 106 36.21 -23.14 7.31
C HIS A 106 37.65 -23.26 7.85
N LEU A 107 37.86 -24.06 8.88
CA LEU A 107 39.16 -24.30 9.47
C LEU A 107 40.13 -25.00 8.49
N LEU A 108 39.67 -26.05 7.82
CA LEU A 108 40.47 -26.75 6.81
C LEU A 108 40.84 -25.84 5.63
N SER A 109 39.86 -25.07 5.17
CA SER A 109 40.11 -24.08 4.09
C SER A 109 41.09 -23.01 4.53
N ALA A 110 41.00 -22.49 5.75
CA ALA A 110 41.94 -21.52 6.30
C ALA A 110 43.35 -22.14 6.53
N ALA A 111 43.42 -23.35 7.04
CA ALA A 111 44.70 -24.05 7.25
C ALA A 111 45.45 -24.29 5.91
N VAL A 112 44.73 -24.73 4.88
CA VAL A 112 45.31 -24.92 3.53
C VAL A 112 45.77 -23.59 2.94
N SER A 113 44.99 -22.53 3.03
CA SER A 113 45.37 -21.19 2.50
C SER A 113 46.57 -20.57 3.22
N GLN A 114 46.76 -20.89 4.50
CA GLN A 114 47.88 -20.40 5.32
C GLN A 114 49.08 -21.39 5.33
N HIS A 115 49.04 -22.47 4.56
CA HIS A 115 50.08 -23.51 4.50
C HIS A 115 50.39 -24.10 5.88
N ILE A 116 49.36 -24.20 6.76
CA ILE A 116 49.49 -24.85 8.07
C ILE A 116 49.38 -26.37 7.87
N PRO A 117 50.38 -27.16 8.32
CA PRO A 117 50.30 -28.61 8.25
C PRO A 117 49.06 -29.16 8.91
N ILE A 118 48.37 -30.08 8.25
CA ILE A 118 47.19 -30.78 8.74
C ILE A 118 47.56 -32.24 8.98
N CYS A 119 47.34 -32.69 10.19
CA CYS A 119 47.62 -34.07 10.60
C CYS A 119 46.32 -34.80 10.94
N LEU A 120 46.27 -36.08 10.68
CA LEU A 120 45.15 -36.95 11.06
C LEU A 120 45.68 -38.08 11.96
N GLN A 121 45.58 -37.92 13.28
CA GLN A 121 46.08 -38.90 14.22
C GLN A 121 45.32 -38.91 15.52
N ALA A 122 45.40 -40.06 16.29
CA ALA A 122 44.87 -40.12 17.64
C ALA A 122 45.60 -39.16 18.58
N GLU A 123 44.93 -38.75 19.65
CA GLU A 123 45.53 -37.90 20.67
C GLU A 123 46.71 -38.67 21.36
N LYS A 124 47.95 -38.21 21.24
CA LYS A 124 49.16 -38.79 21.87
C LYS A 124 49.98 -39.72 21.00
N VAL A 125 50.14 -39.45 19.74
CA VAL A 125 51.12 -40.14 18.89
C VAL A 125 52.40 -39.30 18.77
N ALA A 126 53.56 -39.93 18.89
CA ALA A 126 54.85 -39.23 18.94
C ALA A 126 55.34 -38.72 17.57
N LEU A 127 55.02 -39.41 16.47
CA LEU A 127 55.51 -39.11 15.12
C LEU A 127 54.43 -38.40 14.28
N VAL A 128 54.65 -37.14 13.98
CA VAL A 128 53.67 -36.28 13.28
C VAL A 128 53.76 -36.47 11.77
N GLN A 129 54.93 -36.72 11.20
CA GLN A 129 55.17 -36.79 9.74
C GLN A 129 54.32 -37.88 9.05
N GLN A 130 54.14 -39.04 9.71
CA GLN A 130 53.34 -40.14 9.16
C GLN A 130 51.82 -39.85 9.13
N ALA A 131 51.38 -38.89 9.98
CA ALA A 131 49.99 -38.46 10.05
C ALA A 131 49.67 -37.24 9.16
N LEU A 132 50.65 -36.69 8.49
CA LEU A 132 50.50 -35.50 7.65
C LEU A 132 49.60 -35.80 6.45
N LEU A 133 48.64 -34.90 6.23
CA LEU A 133 47.79 -34.88 5.05
C LEU A 133 48.27 -33.77 4.08
N GLU A 134 48.65 -34.17 2.84
CA GLU A 134 49.03 -33.25 1.79
C GLU A 134 47.79 -32.72 1.05
N PRO A 135 47.49 -31.41 1.13
CA PRO A 135 46.38 -30.84 0.41
C PRO A 135 46.59 -30.90 -1.10
N VAL A 136 45.61 -31.39 -1.82
CA VAL A 136 45.59 -31.43 -3.27
C VAL A 136 44.78 -30.24 -3.79
N ALA A 137 45.40 -29.44 -4.66
CA ALA A 137 44.76 -28.21 -5.17
C ALA A 137 43.58 -28.50 -6.10
N GLU A 138 43.68 -29.56 -6.92
CA GLU A 138 42.64 -29.96 -7.84
C GLU A 138 41.54 -30.75 -7.11
N PRO A 139 40.29 -30.25 -7.11
CA PRO A 139 39.21 -30.96 -6.47
C PRO A 139 38.78 -32.19 -7.28
N LEU A 140 38.31 -33.22 -6.57
CA LEU A 140 37.65 -34.36 -7.21
C LEU A 140 36.19 -34.03 -7.46
N SER A 141 35.63 -34.49 -8.57
CA SER A 141 34.20 -34.41 -8.89
C SER A 141 33.51 -35.73 -8.54
N ALA A 142 32.32 -35.64 -7.95
CA ALA A 142 31.48 -36.82 -7.73
C ALA A 142 30.41 -36.91 -8.83
N ARG A 143 30.21 -38.11 -9.37
CA ARG A 143 29.17 -38.41 -10.35
C ARG A 143 28.27 -39.51 -9.80
N LEU A 144 26.96 -39.29 -9.90
CA LEU A 144 25.93 -40.24 -9.51
C LEU A 144 25.32 -40.83 -10.79
N PHE A 145 25.39 -42.15 -10.91
CA PHE A 145 24.75 -42.88 -11.98
C PHE A 145 23.54 -43.63 -11.45
N PHE A 146 22.40 -43.45 -12.11
CA PHE A 146 21.11 -44.06 -11.78
C PHE A 146 20.65 -44.96 -12.90
N ARG A 147 20.23 -46.20 -12.59
CA ARG A 147 19.67 -47.15 -13.55
C ARG A 147 18.30 -47.62 -13.05
N LYS A 148 17.28 -47.47 -13.87
CA LYS A 148 15.94 -48.01 -13.60
C LYS A 148 15.98 -49.54 -13.89
N THR A 149 15.53 -50.35 -12.94
CA THR A 149 15.38 -51.77 -13.07
C THR A 149 13.91 -52.18 -12.97
N PRO A 150 13.50 -53.40 -13.39
CA PRO A 150 12.11 -53.85 -13.20
C PRO A 150 11.65 -53.86 -11.72
N GLU A 151 12.57 -54.08 -10.77
CA GLU A 151 12.36 -54.23 -9.34
C GLU A 151 12.44 -52.88 -8.60
N GLY A 152 12.92 -51.81 -9.30
CA GLY A 152 13.09 -50.50 -8.67
C GLY A 152 14.13 -49.65 -9.36
N MET A 153 15.16 -49.25 -8.63
CA MET A 153 16.28 -48.41 -9.12
C MET A 153 17.56 -48.78 -8.43
N GLU A 154 18.62 -48.84 -9.19
CA GLU A 154 20.00 -48.93 -8.70
C GLU A 154 20.71 -47.60 -8.85
N TYR A 155 21.62 -47.30 -7.94
CA TYR A 155 22.47 -46.14 -8.11
C TYR A 155 23.88 -46.41 -7.55
N ARG A 156 24.88 -45.86 -8.22
CA ARG A 156 26.28 -45.89 -7.87
C ARG A 156 26.89 -44.50 -7.85
N LEU A 157 27.94 -44.34 -7.10
CA LEU A 157 28.70 -43.12 -7.01
C LEU A 157 30.14 -43.38 -7.41
N THR A 158 30.66 -42.50 -8.29
CA THR A 158 32.08 -42.46 -8.62
C THR A 158 32.65 -41.10 -8.20
N ILE A 159 33.93 -41.07 -7.89
CA ILE A 159 34.68 -39.85 -7.60
C ILE A 159 35.98 -39.88 -8.44
N GLY A 160 36.41 -38.70 -8.85
CA GLY A 160 37.66 -38.60 -9.64
C GLY A 160 37.81 -37.24 -10.31
N THR A 161 38.76 -37.21 -11.23
CA THR A 161 38.92 -36.08 -12.15
C THR A 161 38.08 -36.31 -13.41
N ASP A 162 38.06 -35.35 -14.34
CA ASP A 162 37.35 -35.56 -15.60
C ASP A 162 37.97 -36.68 -16.45
N ALA A 163 39.26 -36.98 -16.27
CA ALA A 163 39.98 -38.02 -17.01
C ALA A 163 39.78 -39.42 -16.39
N GLU A 164 39.64 -39.53 -15.08
CA GLU A 164 39.60 -40.84 -14.41
C GLU A 164 38.57 -40.78 -13.25
N GLN A 165 37.63 -41.71 -13.30
CA GLN A 165 36.57 -41.87 -12.28
C GLN A 165 36.64 -43.28 -11.67
N TRP A 166 36.51 -43.39 -10.35
CA TRP A 166 36.62 -44.67 -9.64
C TRP A 166 35.59 -44.76 -8.52
N SER A 167 35.25 -45.99 -8.11
CA SER A 167 34.32 -46.24 -7.03
C SER A 167 34.97 -45.98 -5.66
N PRO A 168 34.32 -45.31 -4.71
CA PRO A 168 34.82 -45.20 -3.33
C PRO A 168 34.93 -46.53 -2.60
N CYS A 169 34.22 -47.57 -3.06
CA CYS A 169 34.18 -48.88 -2.43
C CYS A 169 35.58 -49.55 -2.46
N GLY A 170 36.03 -50.03 -1.31
CA GLY A 170 37.33 -50.71 -1.19
C GLY A 170 38.56 -49.79 -1.15
N HIS A 171 38.40 -48.48 -1.29
CA HIS A 171 39.47 -47.52 -1.14
C HIS A 171 39.56 -46.98 0.31
N PRO A 172 40.77 -46.67 0.83
CA PRO A 172 40.94 -46.08 2.16
C PRO A 172 40.56 -44.62 2.16
N LEU A 173 39.25 -44.32 2.06
CA LEU A 173 38.66 -43.02 2.00
C LEU A 173 37.95 -42.67 3.29
N LEU A 174 38.29 -41.53 3.89
CA LEU A 174 37.69 -41.06 5.14
C LEU A 174 37.06 -39.68 4.93
N PRO A 175 35.72 -39.55 4.96
CA PRO A 175 35.08 -38.24 4.92
C PRO A 175 35.29 -37.51 6.25
N LEU A 176 35.85 -36.30 6.17
CA LEU A 176 36.14 -35.45 7.32
C LEU A 176 35.00 -34.44 7.60
N THR A 177 34.31 -33.97 6.56
CA THR A 177 33.18 -33.04 6.73
C THR A 177 31.90 -33.57 6.06
N ASN A 178 30.74 -33.09 6.55
CA ASN A 178 29.44 -33.32 5.93
C ASN A 178 28.95 -32.06 5.16
N THR A 179 29.84 -31.13 4.88
CA THR A 179 29.60 -29.95 4.02
C THR A 179 29.72 -30.32 2.54
N GLU A 180 29.31 -29.44 1.69
CA GLU A 180 29.53 -29.51 0.26
C GLU A 180 30.30 -28.25 -0.18
N PRO A 181 31.53 -28.41 -0.73
CA PRO A 181 32.25 -29.64 -0.99
C PRO A 181 32.62 -30.41 0.29
N ALA A 182 32.75 -31.75 0.15
CA ALA A 182 33.22 -32.57 1.25
C ALA A 182 34.74 -32.57 1.31
N TRP A 183 35.34 -32.41 2.47
CA TRP A 183 36.75 -32.70 2.70
C TRP A 183 36.89 -34.19 2.99
N VAL A 184 37.83 -34.81 2.28
CA VAL A 184 38.04 -36.24 2.32
C VAL A 184 39.55 -36.54 2.41
N ALA A 185 39.93 -37.39 3.33
CA ALA A 185 41.30 -37.94 3.35
C ALA A 185 41.33 -39.25 2.58
N ILE A 186 42.25 -39.39 1.67
CA ILE A 186 42.53 -40.60 0.91
C ILE A 186 44.02 -40.92 1.08
N ARG A 187 44.32 -41.95 1.86
CA ARG A 187 45.67 -42.20 2.35
C ARG A 187 46.24 -40.98 3.08
N GLN A 188 47.35 -40.42 2.62
CA GLN A 188 48.01 -39.23 3.15
C GLN A 188 47.69 -37.94 2.36
N ARG A 189 46.64 -37.95 1.53
CA ARG A 189 46.26 -36.79 0.71
C ARG A 189 44.90 -36.29 1.11
N LEU A 190 44.77 -34.96 1.11
CA LEU A 190 43.53 -34.24 1.49
C LEU A 190 42.88 -33.64 0.25
N PHE A 191 41.67 -34.07 -0.07
CA PHE A 191 40.93 -33.63 -1.24
C PHE A 191 39.65 -32.91 -0.87
N ARG A 192 39.20 -32.02 -1.73
CA ARG A 192 37.82 -31.53 -1.78
C ARG A 192 37.06 -32.34 -2.83
N VAL A 193 35.89 -32.87 -2.47
CA VAL A 193 35.04 -33.61 -3.39
C VAL A 193 33.79 -32.77 -3.65
N MET A 194 33.67 -32.31 -4.91
CA MET A 194 32.56 -31.47 -5.36
C MET A 194 31.33 -32.29 -5.67
N GLY A 195 30.13 -31.71 -5.45
CA GLY A 195 28.83 -32.30 -5.80
C GLY A 195 28.28 -33.29 -4.79
N VAL A 196 28.99 -33.60 -3.69
CA VAL A 196 28.54 -34.48 -2.62
C VAL A 196 29.01 -33.98 -1.25
N ASN A 197 28.34 -34.40 -0.22
CA ASN A 197 28.80 -34.24 1.17
C ASN A 197 29.27 -35.58 1.74
N GLY A 198 30.00 -35.56 2.86
CA GLY A 198 30.54 -36.79 3.47
C GLY A 198 29.47 -37.82 3.85
N LYS A 199 28.27 -37.38 4.21
CA LYS A 199 27.15 -38.26 4.52
C LYS A 199 26.68 -39.07 3.29
N MET A 200 26.71 -38.44 2.11
CA MET A 200 26.37 -39.10 0.84
C MET A 200 27.45 -40.12 0.40
N LEU A 201 28.74 -39.90 0.74
CA LEU A 201 29.82 -40.79 0.42
C LEU A 201 29.81 -42.08 1.25
N ARG A 202 29.40 -42.02 2.51
CA ARG A 202 29.52 -43.12 3.48
C ARG A 202 28.87 -44.45 3.07
N PRO A 203 27.65 -44.50 2.49
CA PRO A 203 27.08 -45.79 2.04
C PRO A 203 27.93 -46.48 0.99
N PHE A 204 28.62 -45.70 0.13
CA PHE A 204 29.44 -46.20 -0.97
C PHE A 204 30.85 -46.64 -0.53
N LEU A 205 31.24 -46.39 0.70
CA LEU A 205 32.50 -46.96 1.23
C LEU A 205 32.42 -48.47 1.43
N LYS A 206 31.19 -49.00 1.62
CA LYS A 206 30.96 -50.44 1.90
C LYS A 206 30.25 -51.17 0.77
N ARG A 207 29.56 -50.44 -0.12
CA ARG A 207 28.76 -51.02 -1.23
C ARG A 207 29.00 -50.21 -2.49
N GLU A 208 29.24 -50.90 -3.58
CA GLU A 208 29.45 -50.24 -4.88
C GLU A 208 28.11 -49.73 -5.48
N VAL A 209 27.05 -50.51 -5.30
CA VAL A 209 25.73 -50.27 -5.80
C VAL A 209 24.72 -50.26 -4.63
N ILE A 210 23.79 -49.33 -4.69
CA ILE A 210 22.68 -49.29 -3.72
C ILE A 210 21.35 -49.44 -4.50
N GLU A 211 20.56 -50.40 -4.04
CA GLU A 211 19.27 -50.72 -4.63
C GLU A 211 18.12 -50.01 -3.85
N VAL A 212 17.17 -49.47 -4.62
CA VAL A 212 15.95 -48.82 -4.08
C VAL A 212 14.72 -49.56 -4.61
N PRO A 213 13.94 -50.21 -3.73
CA PRO A 213 12.74 -50.93 -4.13
C PRO A 213 11.69 -50.04 -4.83
N ALA A 214 10.89 -50.58 -5.72
CA ALA A 214 9.85 -49.88 -6.46
C ALA A 214 8.87 -49.10 -5.55
N ALA A 215 8.51 -49.68 -4.39
CA ALA A 215 7.62 -49.02 -3.39
C ALA A 215 8.19 -47.67 -2.87
N GLN A 216 9.51 -47.50 -2.86
CA GLN A 216 10.19 -46.31 -2.33
C GLN A 216 10.58 -45.33 -3.41
N MET A 217 10.42 -45.67 -4.68
CA MET A 217 10.90 -44.87 -5.82
C MET A 217 10.38 -43.44 -5.82
N LYS A 218 9.07 -43.22 -5.60
CA LYS A 218 8.49 -41.86 -5.58
C LYS A 218 9.15 -40.97 -4.52
N ALA A 219 9.31 -41.49 -3.31
CA ALA A 219 9.94 -40.74 -2.22
C ALA A 219 11.45 -40.53 -2.49
N PHE A 220 12.12 -41.50 -3.11
CA PHE A 220 13.52 -41.41 -3.49
C PHE A 220 13.75 -40.36 -4.58
N PHE A 221 12.91 -40.32 -5.63
CA PHE A 221 12.95 -39.26 -6.64
C PHE A 221 12.80 -37.87 -6.02
N GLN A 222 11.78 -37.67 -5.21
CA GLN A 222 11.48 -36.37 -4.60
C GLN A 222 12.54 -35.90 -3.59
N LYS A 223 13.05 -36.81 -2.79
CA LYS A 223 13.97 -36.48 -1.68
C LYS A 223 15.44 -36.55 -2.03
N PHE A 224 15.82 -37.42 -2.96
CA PHE A 224 17.22 -37.71 -3.26
C PHE A 224 17.61 -37.32 -4.68
N ILE A 225 16.97 -37.83 -5.71
CA ILE A 225 17.39 -37.59 -7.12
C ILE A 225 17.31 -36.12 -7.47
N LEU A 226 16.23 -35.42 -7.11
CA LEU A 226 16.11 -33.98 -7.37
C LEU A 226 17.22 -33.18 -6.66
N LYS A 227 17.59 -33.55 -5.44
CA LYS A 227 18.69 -32.91 -4.73
C LYS A 227 20.06 -33.22 -5.34
N ALA A 228 20.27 -34.45 -5.77
CA ALA A 228 21.49 -34.87 -6.42
C ALA A 228 21.69 -34.16 -7.78
N ALA A 229 20.61 -34.07 -8.58
CA ALA A 229 20.62 -33.36 -9.85
C ALA A 229 20.87 -31.86 -9.71
N ALA A 230 20.38 -31.26 -8.61
CA ALA A 230 20.62 -29.84 -8.32
C ALA A 230 22.08 -29.55 -7.97
N ARG A 231 22.80 -30.52 -7.39
CA ARG A 231 24.16 -30.34 -6.88
C ARG A 231 25.24 -30.70 -7.88
N GLY A 232 25.06 -31.76 -8.66
CA GLY A 232 26.11 -32.31 -9.49
C GLY A 232 25.65 -32.83 -10.83
N HIS A 233 26.60 -33.49 -11.51
CA HIS A 233 26.31 -34.23 -12.71
C HIS A 233 25.68 -35.57 -12.32
N ILE A 234 24.47 -35.81 -12.81
CA ILE A 234 23.82 -37.12 -12.72
C ILE A 234 23.73 -37.72 -14.10
N GLU A 235 24.00 -39.00 -14.19
CA GLU A 235 23.80 -39.81 -15.39
C GLU A 235 22.63 -40.75 -15.09
N ALA A 236 21.74 -40.92 -16.05
CA ALA A 236 20.52 -41.73 -15.84
C ALA A 236 20.29 -42.67 -17.00
N GLU A 237 19.94 -43.91 -16.68
CA GLU A 237 19.48 -44.92 -17.61
C GLU A 237 18.05 -45.34 -17.26
N GLY A 238 17.11 -45.21 -18.23
CA GLY A 238 15.72 -45.58 -18.03
C GLY A 238 14.81 -44.42 -17.52
N PHE A 239 15.33 -43.19 -17.43
CA PHE A 239 14.55 -41.95 -17.33
C PHE A 239 15.34 -40.77 -17.87
N ASP A 240 14.63 -39.76 -18.35
CA ASP A 240 15.24 -38.59 -18.99
C ASP A 240 15.64 -37.51 -18.02
N VAL A 241 16.78 -36.86 -18.31
CA VAL A 241 17.25 -35.68 -17.57
C VAL A 241 17.42 -34.54 -18.55
N HIS A 242 16.47 -33.57 -18.49
CA HIS A 242 16.49 -32.38 -19.35
C HIS A 242 17.15 -31.21 -18.64
N THR A 243 18.24 -30.69 -19.22
CA THR A 243 18.88 -29.48 -18.69
C THR A 243 18.43 -28.27 -19.50
N LEU A 244 17.91 -27.26 -18.81
CA LEU A 244 17.54 -25.96 -19.38
C LEU A 244 18.49 -24.88 -18.84
N SER A 245 19.07 -24.10 -19.75
CA SER A 245 19.97 -22.99 -19.39
C SER A 245 19.43 -21.61 -19.71
N SER A 246 18.27 -21.53 -20.38
CA SER A 246 17.61 -20.26 -20.70
C SER A 246 16.15 -20.30 -20.28
N PHE A 247 15.64 -19.19 -19.81
CA PHE A 247 14.20 -19.04 -19.50
C PHE A 247 13.43 -18.62 -20.76
N ASN A 248 12.17 -19.07 -20.85
CA ASN A 248 11.27 -18.75 -21.97
C ASN A 248 10.41 -17.52 -21.69
N ARG A 249 10.10 -17.26 -20.43
CA ARG A 249 9.27 -16.11 -20.01
C ARG A 249 9.81 -15.53 -18.71
N ALA A 250 9.64 -14.23 -18.58
CA ALA A 250 9.76 -13.52 -17.33
C ALA A 250 8.46 -12.79 -17.05
N HIS A 251 8.05 -12.70 -15.81
CA HIS A 251 6.89 -11.90 -15.41
C HIS A 251 7.07 -11.29 -14.04
N ILE A 252 6.31 -10.22 -13.82
CA ILE A 252 6.27 -9.50 -12.55
C ILE A 252 4.98 -9.86 -11.84
N GLU A 253 5.07 -10.08 -10.54
CA GLU A 253 3.92 -10.30 -9.66
C GLU A 253 3.91 -9.27 -8.54
N LEU A 254 2.72 -8.75 -8.25
CA LEU A 254 2.49 -7.90 -7.09
C LEU A 254 2.43 -8.77 -5.83
N VAL A 255 3.17 -8.38 -4.81
CA VAL A 255 3.21 -9.08 -3.52
C VAL A 255 3.16 -8.09 -2.36
N ASP A 256 2.54 -8.51 -1.27
CA ASP A 256 2.59 -7.79 0.00
C ASP A 256 3.94 -8.02 0.68
N ASP A 257 4.51 -6.98 1.31
CA ASP A 257 5.76 -7.14 2.07
C ASP A 257 5.46 -7.93 3.37
N PRO A 258 6.08 -9.10 3.56
CA PRO A 258 5.82 -9.91 4.75
C PRO A 258 6.29 -9.27 6.06
N PHE A 259 7.14 -8.24 6.01
CA PHE A 259 7.72 -7.58 7.18
C PHE A 259 7.11 -6.21 7.48
N GLN A 260 6.56 -5.52 6.46
CA GLN A 260 5.95 -4.20 6.59
C GLN A 260 4.55 -4.24 6.00
N ARG A 261 3.53 -4.27 6.86
CA ARG A 261 2.13 -4.21 6.41
C ARG A 261 1.88 -2.92 5.63
N SER A 262 1.14 -3.04 4.54
CA SER A 262 0.78 -1.94 3.61
C SER A 262 1.90 -1.46 2.68
N VAL A 263 3.07 -2.10 2.67
CA VAL A 263 4.10 -1.86 1.66
C VAL A 263 3.99 -2.91 0.57
N TRP A 264 3.81 -2.44 -0.66
CA TRP A 264 3.67 -3.30 -1.83
C TRP A 264 4.97 -3.38 -2.60
N LYS A 265 5.35 -4.60 -2.98
CA LYS A 265 6.56 -4.88 -3.76
C LYS A 265 6.22 -5.71 -4.98
N LEU A 266 7.10 -5.66 -5.96
CA LEU A 266 7.05 -6.50 -7.16
C LEU A 266 8.12 -7.58 -7.02
N ARG A 267 7.78 -8.81 -7.34
CA ARG A 267 8.75 -9.90 -7.50
C ARG A 267 8.87 -10.28 -8.95
N LEU A 268 10.09 -10.49 -9.39
CA LEU A 268 10.39 -10.93 -10.74
C LEU A 268 10.53 -12.46 -10.75
N VAL A 269 9.79 -13.10 -11.63
CA VAL A 269 9.70 -14.56 -11.76
C VAL A 269 10.11 -14.95 -13.16
N PHE A 270 10.96 -15.97 -13.26
CA PHE A 270 11.43 -16.54 -14.51
C PHE A 270 10.87 -17.94 -14.71
N ARG A 271 10.42 -18.24 -15.91
CA ARG A 271 9.91 -19.55 -16.25
C ARG A 271 10.91 -20.29 -17.13
N TYR A 272 11.44 -21.39 -16.61
CA TYR A 272 12.33 -22.34 -17.29
C TYR A 272 11.54 -23.63 -17.59
N GLY A 273 10.97 -23.74 -18.79
CA GLY A 273 10.04 -24.83 -19.09
C GLY A 273 8.84 -24.83 -18.12
N GLU A 274 8.72 -25.90 -17.32
CA GLU A 274 7.65 -26.03 -16.32
C GLU A 274 8.05 -25.48 -14.93
N ALA A 275 9.30 -25.08 -14.74
CA ALA A 275 9.78 -24.56 -13.46
C ALA A 275 9.66 -23.04 -13.39
N GLU A 276 9.02 -22.53 -12.33
CA GLU A 276 9.01 -21.11 -11.98
C GLU A 276 10.09 -20.82 -10.94
N VAL A 277 10.88 -19.81 -11.21
CA VAL A 277 12.07 -19.47 -10.43
C VAL A 277 12.01 -18.00 -10.05
N LEU A 278 11.99 -17.71 -8.76
CA LEU A 278 12.02 -16.35 -8.25
C LEU A 278 13.41 -15.74 -8.45
N TYR A 279 13.48 -14.48 -8.87
CA TYR A 279 14.74 -13.74 -8.89
C TYR A 279 15.44 -13.73 -7.53
N ALA A 280 14.67 -13.68 -6.45
CA ALA A 280 15.17 -13.73 -5.07
C ALA A 280 15.78 -15.07 -4.66
N ASP A 281 15.51 -16.15 -5.39
CA ASP A 281 16.12 -17.46 -5.09
C ASP A 281 17.63 -17.43 -5.36
N LYS A 282 18.42 -17.81 -4.36
CA LYS A 282 19.88 -17.80 -4.44
C LYS A 282 20.48 -19.04 -5.12
N ARG A 283 19.68 -20.09 -5.32
CA ARG A 283 20.14 -21.34 -5.93
C ARG A 283 20.49 -21.12 -7.40
N GLU A 284 21.62 -21.62 -7.83
CA GLU A 284 22.06 -21.57 -9.23
C GLU A 284 21.43 -22.67 -10.07
N ARG A 285 21.12 -23.80 -9.41
CA ARG A 285 20.46 -24.95 -10.04
C ARG A 285 19.17 -25.26 -9.30
N ILE A 286 18.13 -25.52 -10.05
CA ILE A 286 16.81 -25.89 -9.53
C ILE A 286 16.35 -27.13 -10.30
N THR A 287 15.75 -28.07 -9.60
CA THR A 287 15.31 -29.34 -10.18
C THR A 287 13.83 -29.54 -9.96
N THR A 288 13.15 -29.97 -11.00
CA THR A 288 11.72 -30.26 -10.98
C THR A 288 11.47 -31.64 -11.57
N LEU A 289 10.52 -32.37 -10.98
CA LEU A 289 10.08 -33.66 -11.49
C LEU A 289 8.95 -33.44 -12.48
N LEU A 290 9.18 -33.81 -13.72
CA LEU A 290 8.16 -33.83 -14.75
C LEU A 290 7.48 -35.18 -14.75
N LYS A 291 6.14 -35.20 -14.78
CA LYS A 291 5.36 -36.42 -15.04
C LYS A 291 5.26 -36.56 -16.55
N ASP A 292 5.70 -37.69 -17.06
CA ASP A 292 5.45 -38.01 -18.47
C ASP A 292 3.95 -38.26 -18.67
N LYS A 293 3.35 -37.46 -19.54
CA LYS A 293 1.91 -37.54 -19.85
C LYS A 293 1.57 -38.76 -20.74
N GLY A 294 2.58 -39.39 -21.34
CA GLY A 294 2.39 -40.49 -22.30
C GLY A 294 2.53 -41.90 -21.73
N VAL A 295 3.25 -42.07 -20.61
CA VAL A 295 3.53 -43.41 -20.04
C VAL A 295 3.25 -43.41 -18.54
N PRO A 296 2.29 -44.21 -18.03
CA PRO A 296 2.01 -44.30 -16.60
C PRO A 296 3.25 -44.75 -15.81
N GLY A 297 3.70 -43.89 -14.88
CA GLY A 297 4.87 -44.17 -14.05
C GLY A 297 6.23 -43.76 -14.62
N ALA A 298 6.27 -43.12 -15.80
CA ALA A 298 7.47 -42.51 -16.32
C ALA A 298 7.65 -41.11 -15.73
N PHE A 299 8.88 -40.80 -15.33
CA PHE A 299 9.29 -39.51 -14.76
C PHE A 299 10.50 -39.00 -15.54
N ALA A 300 10.53 -37.71 -15.80
CA ALA A 300 11.71 -37.02 -16.26
C ALA A 300 12.17 -36.00 -15.20
N VAL A 301 13.44 -35.76 -15.13
CA VAL A 301 14.02 -34.74 -14.24
C VAL A 301 14.41 -33.53 -15.08
N GLN A 302 13.81 -32.40 -14.77
CA GLN A 302 14.22 -31.13 -15.35
C GLN A 302 15.23 -30.45 -14.43
N VAL A 303 16.40 -30.15 -14.93
CA VAL A 303 17.47 -29.42 -14.25
C VAL A 303 17.54 -28.03 -14.88
N VAL A 304 17.26 -27.02 -14.10
CA VAL A 304 17.41 -25.62 -14.52
C VAL A 304 18.78 -25.12 -14.06
N ARG A 305 19.62 -24.72 -15.00
CA ARG A 305 20.83 -23.92 -14.76
C ARG A 305 20.47 -22.47 -15.04
N ARG A 306 20.41 -21.65 -14.00
CA ARG A 306 19.94 -20.27 -14.15
C ARG A 306 20.90 -19.44 -14.98
N ASP A 307 20.31 -18.65 -15.88
CA ASP A 307 20.99 -17.61 -16.66
C ASP A 307 21.02 -16.30 -15.86
N ARG A 308 21.93 -16.24 -14.89
CA ARG A 308 22.04 -15.12 -13.95
C ARG A 308 22.35 -13.79 -14.63
N GLU A 309 23.09 -13.80 -15.72
CA GLU A 309 23.45 -12.59 -16.45
C GLU A 309 22.20 -11.97 -17.09
N ARG A 310 21.44 -12.78 -17.81
CA ARG A 310 20.21 -12.33 -18.46
C ARG A 310 19.10 -11.99 -17.45
N GLU A 311 19.00 -12.73 -16.33
CA GLU A 311 18.11 -12.39 -15.23
C GLU A 311 18.46 -11.01 -14.62
N ALA A 312 19.76 -10.76 -14.37
CA ALA A 312 20.23 -9.48 -13.82
C ALA A 312 20.04 -8.32 -14.81
N GLU A 313 20.20 -8.58 -16.11
CA GLU A 313 19.92 -7.57 -17.14
C GLU A 313 18.47 -7.12 -17.12
N LEU A 314 17.51 -8.05 -17.01
CA LEU A 314 16.11 -7.71 -16.89
C LEU A 314 15.80 -6.98 -15.57
N ALA A 315 16.39 -7.40 -14.46
CA ALA A 315 16.29 -6.70 -13.18
C ALA A 315 16.80 -5.25 -13.29
N ALA A 316 17.96 -5.04 -13.93
CA ALA A 316 18.49 -3.71 -14.16
C ALA A 316 17.60 -2.84 -15.07
N ARG A 317 16.83 -3.45 -15.99
CA ARG A 317 15.83 -2.71 -16.79
C ARG A 317 14.69 -2.21 -15.94
N LEU A 318 14.20 -2.99 -14.98
CA LEU A 318 13.18 -2.54 -14.04
C LEU A 318 13.64 -1.31 -13.24
N CYS A 319 14.90 -1.33 -12.78
CA CYS A 319 15.47 -0.17 -12.09
C CYS A 319 15.59 1.07 -12.99
N ARG A 320 15.87 0.90 -14.30
CA ARG A 320 15.87 2.01 -15.26
C ARG A 320 14.49 2.64 -15.48
N TYR A 321 13.42 1.91 -15.24
CA TYR A 321 12.04 2.42 -15.25
C TYR A 321 11.63 3.06 -13.91
N GLY A 322 12.57 3.31 -12.99
CA GLY A 322 12.34 4.05 -11.75
C GLY A 322 12.05 3.18 -10.53
N LEU A 323 12.14 1.86 -10.62
CA LEU A 323 12.05 0.98 -9.46
C LEU A 323 13.38 0.92 -8.71
N ALA A 324 13.32 0.80 -7.39
CA ALA A 324 14.46 0.43 -6.55
C ALA A 324 14.41 -1.07 -6.21
N GLU A 325 15.59 -1.69 -6.05
CA GLU A 325 15.73 -3.09 -5.67
C GLU A 325 16.18 -3.20 -4.21
N GLU A 326 15.46 -3.97 -3.42
CA GLU A 326 15.85 -4.38 -2.08
C GLU A 326 15.58 -5.86 -1.88
N ASN A 327 16.60 -6.62 -1.44
CA ASN A 327 16.50 -8.08 -1.24
C ASN A 327 15.94 -8.84 -2.45
N ARG A 328 16.22 -8.33 -3.67
CA ARG A 328 15.73 -8.83 -4.96
C ARG A 328 14.21 -8.74 -5.17
N TYR A 329 13.57 -7.85 -4.44
CA TYR A 329 12.23 -7.34 -4.70
C TYR A 329 12.33 -5.90 -5.19
N PHE A 330 11.33 -5.45 -5.95
CA PHE A 330 11.31 -4.13 -6.54
C PHE A 330 10.18 -3.29 -5.93
N PHE A 331 10.42 -2.00 -5.76
CA PHE A 331 9.42 -1.07 -5.21
C PHE A 331 9.66 0.33 -5.78
N LEU A 332 8.65 1.20 -5.64
CA LEU A 332 8.77 2.62 -6.00
C LEU A 332 9.35 3.41 -4.82
N PRO A 333 10.54 4.05 -4.97
CA PRO A 333 11.20 4.74 -3.85
C PRO A 333 10.44 5.93 -3.28
N ALA A 334 9.68 6.64 -4.13
CA ALA A 334 8.94 7.86 -3.77
C ALA A 334 7.47 7.59 -3.40
N ALA A 335 7.01 6.35 -3.51
CA ALA A 335 5.60 6.00 -3.42
C ALA A 335 5.44 4.72 -2.60
N GLY A 336 4.62 4.78 -1.56
CA GLY A 336 4.32 3.61 -0.71
C GLY A 336 2.96 2.99 -0.99
N SER A 337 2.12 3.65 -1.82
CA SER A 337 0.75 3.22 -2.00
C SER A 337 0.57 2.19 -3.11
N LEU A 338 -0.43 1.31 -2.93
CA LEU A 338 -0.83 0.34 -3.96
C LEU A 338 -1.26 1.05 -5.26
N SER A 339 -1.97 2.18 -5.12
CA SER A 339 -2.46 2.97 -6.26
C SER A 339 -1.32 3.41 -7.18
N GLU A 340 -0.25 3.95 -6.62
CA GLU A 340 0.91 4.44 -7.39
C GLU A 340 1.65 3.30 -8.07
N LEU A 341 1.75 2.14 -7.42
CA LEU A 341 2.40 0.97 -8.02
C LEU A 341 1.56 0.37 -9.15
N LEU A 342 0.23 0.35 -9.03
CA LEU A 342 -0.67 -0.06 -10.10
C LEU A 342 -0.64 0.92 -11.29
N GLU A 343 -0.59 2.23 -11.02
CA GLU A 343 -0.41 3.26 -12.06
C GLU A 343 0.93 3.10 -12.78
N TRP A 344 2.00 2.81 -12.04
CA TRP A 344 3.31 2.53 -12.62
C TRP A 344 3.27 1.29 -13.53
N LEU A 345 2.66 0.18 -13.07
CA LEU A 345 2.49 -1.04 -13.88
C LEU A 345 1.73 -0.76 -15.16
N LEU A 346 0.68 0.05 -15.09
CA LEU A 346 -0.13 0.44 -16.22
C LEU A 346 0.67 1.27 -17.23
N ALA A 347 1.41 2.29 -16.74
CA ALA A 347 2.19 3.19 -17.57
C ALA A 347 3.35 2.49 -18.30
N HIS A 348 3.95 1.48 -17.66
CA HIS A 348 5.12 0.77 -18.21
C HIS A 348 4.76 -0.57 -18.86
N ARG A 349 3.49 -0.95 -18.92
CA ARG A 349 3.04 -2.24 -19.44
C ARG A 349 3.58 -2.55 -20.83
N ALA A 350 3.40 -1.66 -21.78
CA ALA A 350 3.86 -1.86 -23.15
C ALA A 350 5.40 -1.98 -23.25
N ALA A 351 6.15 -1.21 -22.46
CA ALA A 351 7.60 -1.26 -22.41
C ALA A 351 8.12 -2.57 -21.78
N LEU A 352 7.44 -3.07 -20.74
CA LEU A 352 7.76 -4.33 -20.08
C LEU A 352 7.46 -5.52 -21.00
N GLU A 353 6.29 -5.56 -21.62
CA GLU A 353 5.90 -6.60 -22.59
C GLU A 353 6.84 -6.61 -23.79
N GLY A 354 7.23 -5.43 -24.31
CA GLY A 354 8.23 -5.29 -25.37
C GLY A 354 9.65 -5.74 -24.96
N ALA A 355 9.97 -5.73 -23.67
CA ALA A 355 11.18 -6.28 -23.09
C ALA A 355 11.11 -7.79 -22.80
N GLY A 356 9.98 -8.43 -23.06
CA GLY A 356 9.72 -9.84 -22.77
C GLY A 356 9.36 -10.13 -21.31
N VAL A 357 8.92 -9.11 -20.56
CA VAL A 357 8.46 -9.24 -19.17
C VAL A 357 6.94 -9.07 -19.13
N GLY A 358 6.22 -10.13 -18.84
CA GLY A 358 4.76 -10.08 -18.62
C GLY A 358 4.40 -9.51 -17.25
N ILE A 359 3.15 -9.13 -17.08
CA ILE A 359 2.59 -8.71 -15.78
C ILE A 359 1.50 -9.71 -15.43
N SER A 360 1.63 -10.37 -14.29
CA SER A 360 0.57 -11.22 -13.75
C SER A 360 -0.58 -10.37 -13.22
N ALA A 361 -1.82 -10.83 -13.36
CA ALA A 361 -2.97 -10.15 -12.79
C ALA A 361 -2.77 -9.96 -11.27
N PRO A 362 -2.77 -8.72 -10.77
CA PRO A 362 -2.56 -8.48 -9.34
C PRO A 362 -3.70 -9.06 -8.51
N VAL A 363 -3.34 -9.73 -7.41
CA VAL A 363 -4.33 -10.25 -6.46
C VAL A 363 -4.12 -9.55 -5.12
N VAL A 364 -5.13 -8.81 -4.66
CA VAL A 364 -5.09 -8.02 -3.43
C VAL A 364 -6.28 -8.41 -2.56
N SER A 365 -6.02 -8.82 -1.33
CA SER A 365 -7.07 -9.27 -0.39
C SER A 365 -8.01 -10.32 -1.00
N GLY A 366 -7.47 -11.25 -1.80
CA GLY A 366 -8.23 -12.30 -2.48
C GLY A 366 -9.04 -11.85 -3.69
N ARG A 367 -8.89 -10.59 -4.15
CA ARG A 367 -9.55 -10.03 -5.34
C ARG A 367 -8.56 -9.89 -6.48
N CYS A 368 -8.94 -10.39 -7.66
CA CYS A 368 -8.16 -10.18 -8.88
C CYS A 368 -8.43 -8.77 -9.41
N LEU A 369 -7.37 -7.98 -9.58
CA LEU A 369 -7.49 -6.61 -10.07
C LEU A 369 -7.30 -6.55 -11.58
N ALA A 370 -8.16 -5.78 -12.24
CA ALA A 370 -7.98 -5.39 -13.63
C ALA A 370 -6.99 -4.22 -13.72
N LEU A 371 -5.89 -4.40 -14.44
CA LEU A 371 -4.96 -3.31 -14.76
C LEU A 371 -5.52 -2.52 -15.96
N LEU A 372 -6.44 -1.62 -15.68
CA LEU A 372 -7.12 -0.77 -16.67
C LEU A 372 -6.96 0.70 -16.30
N PRO A 373 -6.78 1.59 -17.31
CA PRO A 373 -6.80 3.03 -17.06
C PRO A 373 -8.20 3.47 -16.65
N GLY A 374 -8.28 4.42 -15.73
CA GLY A 374 -9.54 5.01 -15.31
C GLY A 374 -9.55 6.51 -15.51
N GLU A 375 -10.67 7.05 -16.01
CA GLU A 375 -10.89 8.48 -16.19
C GLU A 375 -12.32 8.85 -15.78
N ILE A 376 -12.50 10.00 -15.12
CA ILE A 376 -13.81 10.50 -14.74
C ILE A 376 -14.12 11.77 -15.55
N ALA A 377 -15.18 11.72 -16.34
CA ALA A 377 -15.82 12.90 -16.92
C ALA A 377 -16.92 13.38 -15.96
N PHE A 378 -16.76 14.59 -15.42
CA PHE A 378 -17.63 15.15 -14.40
C PHE A 378 -18.20 16.51 -14.84
N SER A 379 -19.51 16.71 -14.68
CA SER A 379 -20.17 17.99 -14.92
C SER A 379 -21.29 18.22 -13.90
N ALA A 380 -21.55 19.50 -13.55
CA ALA A 380 -22.61 19.87 -12.65
C ALA A 380 -23.44 21.01 -13.28
N HIS A 381 -24.75 20.85 -13.32
CA HIS A 381 -25.69 21.80 -13.87
C HIS A 381 -26.63 22.31 -12.78
N ALA A 382 -26.78 23.65 -12.65
CA ALA A 382 -27.68 24.24 -11.68
C ALA A 382 -29.15 23.95 -12.07
N ALA A 383 -29.93 23.41 -11.15
CA ALA A 383 -31.34 23.12 -11.30
C ALA A 383 -32.12 23.48 -10.03
N GLY A 384 -32.72 24.66 -9.99
CA GLY A 384 -33.39 25.18 -8.78
C GLY A 384 -32.42 25.33 -7.61
N ASP A 385 -32.68 24.67 -6.48
CA ASP A 385 -31.84 24.72 -5.27
C ASP A 385 -30.72 23.65 -5.26
N TRP A 386 -30.54 22.91 -6.35
CA TRP A 386 -29.63 21.79 -6.45
C TRP A 386 -28.76 21.89 -7.71
N PHE A 387 -27.62 21.22 -7.66
CA PHE A 387 -26.86 20.89 -8.86
C PHE A 387 -27.18 19.45 -9.26
N ASP A 388 -27.57 19.25 -10.51
CA ASP A 388 -27.65 17.94 -11.13
C ASP A 388 -26.25 17.52 -11.56
N ILE A 389 -25.71 16.50 -10.89
CA ILE A 389 -24.38 15.98 -11.16
C ILE A 389 -24.48 14.89 -12.22
N LYS A 390 -23.80 15.10 -13.33
CA LYS A 390 -23.63 14.11 -14.38
C LYS A 390 -22.17 13.74 -14.46
N GLY A 391 -21.90 12.46 -14.43
CA GLY A 391 -20.54 11.95 -14.55
C GLY A 391 -20.54 10.56 -15.15
N THR A 392 -19.54 10.31 -15.97
CA THR A 392 -19.23 9.00 -16.53
C THR A 392 -17.82 8.64 -16.16
N VAL A 393 -17.65 7.43 -15.68
CA VAL A 393 -16.36 6.85 -15.34
C VAL A 393 -16.00 5.87 -16.45
N GLN A 394 -14.94 6.16 -17.18
CA GLN A 394 -14.37 5.26 -18.17
C GLN A 394 -13.32 4.39 -17.48
N ILE A 395 -13.48 3.07 -17.51
CA ILE A 395 -12.52 2.09 -16.95
C ILE A 395 -12.14 1.15 -18.10
N GLY A 396 -11.03 1.41 -18.78
CA GLY A 396 -10.70 0.70 -20.00
C GLY A 396 -11.83 0.79 -21.02
N GLU A 397 -12.47 -0.34 -21.35
CA GLU A 397 -13.63 -0.40 -22.25
C GLU A 397 -14.99 -0.24 -21.55
N TYR A 398 -15.00 -0.31 -20.20
CA TYR A 398 -16.23 -0.19 -19.41
C TYR A 398 -16.63 1.28 -19.24
N GLN A 399 -17.90 1.57 -19.36
CA GLN A 399 -18.48 2.88 -19.12
C GLN A 399 -19.48 2.81 -17.96
N VAL A 400 -19.13 3.41 -16.83
CA VAL A 400 -19.89 3.33 -15.59
C VAL A 400 -20.43 4.71 -15.22
N PRO A 401 -21.71 4.87 -14.84
CA PRO A 401 -22.20 6.12 -14.30
C PRO A 401 -21.48 6.50 -13.00
N PHE A 402 -21.10 7.77 -12.84
CA PHE A 402 -20.45 8.24 -11.62
C PHE A 402 -21.24 7.95 -10.34
N ARG A 403 -22.58 7.99 -10.44
CA ARG A 403 -23.48 7.66 -9.31
C ARG A 403 -23.22 6.28 -8.70
N ASP A 404 -22.81 5.30 -9.53
CA ASP A 404 -22.58 3.92 -9.10
C ASP A 404 -21.23 3.79 -8.35
N LEU A 405 -20.32 4.77 -8.55
CA LEU A 405 -19.06 4.86 -7.82
C LEU A 405 -19.20 5.56 -6.47
N VAL A 406 -20.22 6.43 -6.31
CA VAL A 406 -20.43 7.24 -5.09
C VAL A 406 -20.46 6.42 -3.80
N PRO A 407 -21.13 5.25 -3.70
CA PRO A 407 -21.12 4.43 -2.50
C PRO A 407 -19.73 3.95 -2.09
N TYR A 408 -18.88 3.66 -3.08
CA TYR A 408 -17.49 3.21 -2.86
C TYR A 408 -16.62 4.36 -2.36
N LEU A 409 -16.72 5.53 -2.98
CA LEU A 409 -16.03 6.74 -2.54
C LEU A 409 -16.45 7.16 -1.13
N ARG A 410 -17.75 7.11 -0.82
CA ARG A 410 -18.31 7.47 0.50
C ARG A 410 -17.83 6.55 1.61
N ASN A 411 -17.70 5.26 1.33
CA ASN A 411 -17.32 4.25 2.31
C ASN A 411 -15.80 3.99 2.34
N GLY A 412 -15.02 4.69 1.55
CA GLY A 412 -13.57 4.46 1.45
C GLY A 412 -13.21 3.09 0.88
N ASN A 413 -14.09 2.46 0.09
CA ASN A 413 -13.86 1.14 -0.49
C ASN A 413 -13.18 1.28 -1.87
N PRO A 414 -11.91 0.86 -2.02
CA PRO A 414 -11.19 1.04 -3.28
C PRO A 414 -11.51 -0.02 -4.35
N TYR A 415 -12.31 -1.03 -4.06
CA TYR A 415 -12.56 -2.17 -4.95
C TYR A 415 -13.91 -2.06 -5.64
N TYR A 416 -13.93 -1.59 -6.88
CA TYR A 416 -15.13 -1.54 -7.70
C TYR A 416 -15.25 -2.83 -8.54
N PRO A 417 -16.34 -3.61 -8.44
CA PRO A 417 -16.53 -4.85 -9.22
C PRO A 417 -16.82 -4.53 -10.68
N LEU A 418 -16.22 -5.29 -11.58
CA LEU A 418 -16.50 -5.29 -13.02
C LEU A 418 -17.34 -6.51 -13.42
N ASP A 419 -17.99 -6.45 -14.58
CA ASP A 419 -18.92 -7.49 -15.04
C ASP A 419 -18.26 -8.86 -15.30
N ASP A 420 -16.94 -8.87 -15.53
CA ASP A 420 -16.14 -10.09 -15.76
C ASP A 420 -15.63 -10.76 -14.47
N GLY A 421 -16.04 -10.26 -13.30
CA GLY A 421 -15.63 -10.76 -11.98
C GLY A 421 -14.27 -10.24 -11.52
N LEU A 422 -13.63 -9.36 -12.27
CA LEU A 422 -12.45 -8.61 -11.85
C LEU A 422 -12.87 -7.39 -11.03
N TYR A 423 -11.89 -6.76 -10.40
CA TYR A 423 -12.09 -5.53 -9.65
C TYR A 423 -11.22 -4.40 -10.22
N PHE A 424 -11.82 -3.25 -10.41
CA PHE A 424 -11.06 -2.02 -10.64
C PHE A 424 -10.65 -1.42 -9.30
N TYR A 425 -9.36 -1.10 -9.16
CA TYR A 425 -8.86 -0.41 -7.97
C TYR A 425 -9.00 1.11 -8.16
N ILE A 426 -9.88 1.72 -7.37
CA ILE A 426 -10.14 3.16 -7.42
C ILE A 426 -8.89 3.91 -6.94
N PRO A 427 -8.27 4.78 -7.77
CA PRO A 427 -7.08 5.52 -7.38
C PRO A 427 -7.30 6.41 -6.16
N GLU A 428 -6.32 6.49 -5.26
CA GLU A 428 -6.38 7.31 -4.05
C GLU A 428 -6.68 8.79 -4.34
N LYS A 429 -6.16 9.30 -5.46
CA LYS A 429 -6.45 10.66 -5.94
C LYS A 429 -7.94 10.92 -6.24
N TRP A 430 -8.72 9.85 -6.51
CA TRP A 430 -10.15 10.01 -6.72
C TRP A 430 -10.89 10.17 -5.39
N PHE A 431 -10.45 9.51 -4.32
CA PHE A 431 -11.00 9.73 -2.99
C PHE A 431 -10.75 11.18 -2.56
N SER A 432 -9.51 11.67 -2.59
CA SER A 432 -9.20 13.05 -2.21
C SER A 432 -9.95 14.10 -3.03
N ARG A 433 -10.26 13.80 -4.31
CA ARG A 433 -10.94 14.73 -5.21
C ARG A 433 -12.47 14.69 -5.11
N TYR A 434 -13.05 13.49 -5.00
CA TYR A 434 -14.50 13.30 -5.13
C TYR A 434 -15.20 12.91 -3.83
N GLU A 435 -14.47 12.57 -2.77
CA GLU A 435 -15.06 12.16 -1.50
C GLU A 435 -16.01 13.21 -0.93
N ALA A 436 -15.62 14.49 -0.91
CA ALA A 436 -16.46 15.56 -0.39
C ALA A 436 -17.79 15.68 -1.16
N VAL A 437 -17.74 15.56 -2.49
CA VAL A 437 -18.97 15.53 -3.30
C VAL A 437 -19.76 14.25 -3.03
N ALA A 438 -19.10 13.11 -2.95
CA ALA A 438 -19.76 11.82 -2.68
C ALA A 438 -20.46 11.79 -1.32
N GLN A 439 -19.86 12.39 -0.28
CA GLN A 439 -20.43 12.44 1.07
C GLN A 439 -21.76 13.22 1.11
N HIS A 440 -21.86 14.32 0.34
CA HIS A 440 -22.97 15.25 0.39
C HIS A 440 -23.96 15.12 -0.78
N ALA A 441 -23.61 14.37 -1.83
CA ALA A 441 -24.53 14.15 -2.95
C ALA A 441 -25.64 13.19 -2.54
N GLU A 442 -26.88 13.51 -2.91
CA GLU A 442 -28.07 12.68 -2.71
C GLU A 442 -28.49 12.03 -4.01
N GLN A 443 -28.82 10.75 -3.94
CA GLN A 443 -29.41 10.05 -5.08
C GLN A 443 -30.93 10.24 -5.06
N ARG A 444 -31.47 10.87 -6.10
CA ARG A 444 -32.93 11.06 -6.30
C ARG A 444 -33.36 10.35 -7.59
N GLY A 445 -33.78 9.09 -7.43
CA GLY A 445 -34.05 8.21 -8.57
C GLY A 445 -32.77 7.94 -9.37
N GLU A 446 -32.78 8.29 -10.65
CA GLU A 446 -31.59 8.15 -11.53
C GLU A 446 -30.63 9.35 -11.48
N ARG A 447 -30.97 10.40 -10.77
CA ARG A 447 -30.15 11.61 -10.69
C ARG A 447 -29.34 11.65 -9.43
N LEU A 448 -28.12 12.17 -9.54
CA LEU A 448 -27.28 12.52 -8.41
C LEU A 448 -27.34 14.04 -8.24
N VAL A 449 -27.76 14.50 -7.07
CA VAL A 449 -27.95 15.93 -6.81
C VAL A 449 -27.12 16.38 -5.63
N LEU A 450 -26.58 17.62 -5.73
CA LEU A 450 -25.84 18.29 -4.65
C LEU A 450 -26.52 19.60 -4.33
N SER A 451 -26.71 19.91 -3.04
CA SER A 451 -27.25 21.20 -2.62
C SER A 451 -26.42 22.37 -3.15
N LYS A 452 -27.08 23.44 -3.64
CA LYS A 452 -26.40 24.66 -4.09
C LYS A 452 -25.52 25.30 -3.03
N ALA A 453 -25.88 25.14 -1.75
CA ALA A 453 -25.07 25.61 -0.63
C ALA A 453 -23.64 25.03 -0.62
N LEU A 454 -23.45 23.88 -1.24
CA LEU A 454 -22.17 23.17 -1.31
C LEU A 454 -21.42 23.40 -2.64
N TYR A 455 -21.71 24.51 -3.34
CA TYR A 455 -21.09 24.83 -4.63
C TYR A 455 -19.56 24.86 -4.59
N SER A 456 -18.97 25.19 -3.43
CA SER A 456 -17.51 25.24 -3.23
C SER A 456 -16.82 23.87 -3.34
N LEU A 457 -17.57 22.77 -3.28
CA LEU A 457 -17.03 21.43 -3.49
C LEU A 457 -16.85 21.08 -4.98
N LEU A 458 -17.59 21.74 -5.88
CA LEU A 458 -17.58 21.43 -7.30
C LEU A 458 -16.24 21.75 -8.01
N PRO A 459 -15.56 22.88 -7.75
CA PRO A 459 -14.27 23.17 -8.36
C PRO A 459 -13.20 22.13 -8.02
N GLN A 460 -13.23 21.57 -6.79
CA GLN A 460 -12.29 20.55 -6.34
C GLN A 460 -12.50 19.21 -7.05
N ALA A 461 -13.73 18.92 -7.47
CA ALA A 461 -14.09 17.71 -8.17
C ALA A 461 -13.83 17.75 -9.68
N GLN A 462 -13.43 18.88 -10.24
CA GLN A 462 -13.14 18.99 -11.68
C GLN A 462 -11.74 18.46 -12.03
N PRO A 463 -11.59 17.76 -13.17
CA PRO A 463 -10.27 17.33 -13.66
C PRO A 463 -9.37 18.54 -13.93
N GLU A 464 -8.09 18.42 -13.65
CA GLU A 464 -7.09 19.44 -13.99
C GLU A 464 -7.08 19.72 -15.51
N GLY A 465 -7.16 20.99 -15.91
CA GLY A 465 -7.15 21.39 -17.32
C GLY A 465 -8.51 21.31 -18.03
N SER A 466 -9.57 20.84 -17.39
CA SER A 466 -10.92 20.94 -17.98
C SER A 466 -11.49 22.34 -17.78
N PRO A 467 -12.00 22.99 -18.83
CA PRO A 467 -12.72 24.25 -18.67
C PRO A 467 -13.91 24.00 -17.75
N ALA A 468 -14.06 24.84 -16.72
CA ALA A 468 -15.14 24.74 -15.75
C ALA A 468 -16.51 24.76 -16.48
N LYS A 469 -17.10 23.59 -16.68
CA LYS A 469 -18.46 23.43 -17.24
C LYS A 469 -19.55 23.59 -16.17
N THR A 470 -19.25 24.26 -15.06
CA THR A 470 -20.29 24.70 -14.14
C THR A 470 -20.92 25.97 -14.71
N SER A 471 -22.17 25.88 -15.10
CA SER A 471 -22.96 27.04 -15.53
C SER A 471 -23.26 28.05 -14.42
N PHE A 472 -22.70 27.82 -13.24
CA PHE A 472 -22.92 28.63 -12.04
C PHE A 472 -21.59 29.23 -11.57
N GLN A 473 -21.49 30.56 -11.68
CA GLN A 473 -20.46 31.37 -11.04
C GLN A 473 -21.15 32.21 -9.95
N PRO A 474 -20.79 32.03 -8.66
CA PRO A 474 -21.33 32.90 -7.63
C PRO A 474 -20.81 34.34 -7.87
N VAL A 475 -21.75 35.31 -7.81
CA VAL A 475 -21.38 36.74 -7.85
C VAL A 475 -20.61 37.05 -6.58
N THR A 476 -19.41 37.62 -6.71
CA THR A 476 -18.62 38.01 -5.53
C THR A 476 -19.07 39.41 -5.03
N PRO A 477 -18.84 39.74 -3.74
CA PRO A 477 -19.18 41.06 -3.20
C PRO A 477 -18.48 42.22 -3.97
N GLU A 478 -17.30 41.98 -4.52
CA GLU A 478 -16.50 42.92 -5.28
C GLU A 478 -17.15 43.25 -6.63
N GLU A 479 -17.83 42.31 -7.25
CA GLU A 479 -18.55 42.46 -8.52
C GLU A 479 -19.91 43.15 -8.34
N VAL A 480 -20.36 43.32 -7.09
CA VAL A 480 -21.62 44.01 -6.82
C VAL A 480 -21.44 45.51 -6.83
N THR A 481 -22.02 46.16 -7.85
CA THR A 481 -22.18 47.60 -7.82
C THR A 481 -23.34 47.98 -6.91
N PHE A 482 -23.03 48.59 -5.78
CA PHE A 482 -24.04 49.08 -4.82
C PHE A 482 -23.71 50.53 -4.49
N VAL A 483 -24.70 51.38 -4.72
CA VAL A 483 -24.69 52.77 -4.29
C VAL A 483 -25.83 52.88 -3.26
N PRO A 484 -25.58 53.39 -2.04
CA PRO A 484 -26.64 53.57 -1.06
C PRO A 484 -27.81 54.39 -1.62
N PRO A 485 -29.04 53.86 -1.54
CA PRO A 485 -30.22 54.61 -1.99
C PRO A 485 -30.36 55.96 -1.29
N LYS A 486 -30.87 56.97 -1.97
CA LYS A 486 -31.13 58.30 -1.38
C LYS A 486 -32.14 58.24 -0.23
N GLU A 487 -32.99 57.24 -0.26
CA GLU A 487 -33.99 56.93 0.75
C GLU A 487 -33.36 56.39 2.04
N LEU A 488 -32.13 55.88 2.01
CA LEU A 488 -31.41 55.47 3.19
C LEU A 488 -30.92 56.69 3.98
N LYS A 489 -31.47 56.94 5.14
CA LYS A 489 -31.11 58.09 6.01
C LYS A 489 -29.99 57.74 6.98
N ALA A 490 -28.97 57.07 6.48
CA ALA A 490 -27.78 56.69 7.23
C ALA A 490 -26.54 56.62 6.33
N SER A 491 -25.36 56.83 6.91
CA SER A 491 -24.09 56.56 6.26
C SER A 491 -23.55 55.21 6.70
N LEU A 492 -23.27 54.35 5.73
CA LEU A 492 -22.68 53.01 6.00
C LEU A 492 -21.17 53.11 6.21
N ARG A 493 -20.69 52.42 7.25
CA ARG A 493 -19.22 52.23 7.43
C ARG A 493 -18.69 51.25 6.39
N PRO A 494 -17.38 51.25 6.10
CA PRO A 494 -16.80 50.38 5.04
C PRO A 494 -17.18 48.91 5.19
N TYR A 495 -17.13 48.32 6.40
CA TYR A 495 -17.50 46.93 6.65
C TYR A 495 -19.00 46.69 6.46
N GLN A 496 -19.87 47.66 6.82
CA GLN A 496 -21.32 47.58 6.58
C GLN A 496 -21.62 47.61 5.08
N LEU A 497 -20.90 48.46 4.34
CA LEU A 497 -21.01 48.50 2.89
C LEU A 497 -20.62 47.18 2.24
N TYR A 498 -19.54 46.54 2.76
CA TYR A 498 -19.14 45.22 2.32
C TYR A 498 -20.20 44.16 2.67
N GLY A 499 -20.75 44.14 3.88
CA GLY A 499 -21.83 43.26 4.29
C GLY A 499 -23.09 43.39 3.42
N VAL A 500 -23.47 44.63 3.05
CA VAL A 500 -24.60 44.87 2.13
C VAL A 500 -24.28 44.27 0.74
N LYS A 501 -23.10 44.51 0.20
CA LYS A 501 -22.68 43.93 -1.08
C LYS A 501 -22.68 42.39 -1.01
N TRP A 502 -22.21 41.83 0.09
CA TRP A 502 -22.21 40.41 0.31
C TRP A 502 -23.63 39.82 0.32
N LEU A 503 -24.57 40.42 1.04
CA LEU A 503 -25.96 40.04 1.01
C LEU A 503 -26.60 40.11 -0.38
N ILE A 504 -26.29 41.17 -1.15
CA ILE A 504 -26.77 41.34 -2.53
C ILE A 504 -26.17 40.29 -3.44
N ALA A 505 -24.89 39.95 -3.29
CA ALA A 505 -24.22 38.89 -4.03
C ALA A 505 -24.93 37.54 -3.81
N HIS A 506 -25.25 37.21 -2.57
CA HIS A 506 -26.00 35.99 -2.21
C HIS A 506 -27.40 35.99 -2.83
N HIS A 507 -28.10 37.11 -2.76
CA HIS A 507 -29.41 37.25 -3.41
C HIS A 507 -29.31 37.01 -4.94
N LYS A 508 -28.34 37.62 -5.63
CA LYS A 508 -28.12 37.42 -7.06
C LYS A 508 -27.77 35.99 -7.42
N ALA A 509 -27.01 35.31 -6.55
CA ALA A 509 -26.63 33.92 -6.71
C ALA A 509 -27.79 32.94 -6.35
N GLY A 510 -28.90 33.44 -5.76
CA GLY A 510 -30.02 32.59 -5.33
C GLY A 510 -29.72 31.78 -4.08
N PHE A 511 -28.82 32.26 -3.23
CA PHE A 511 -28.53 31.67 -1.91
C PHE A 511 -29.29 32.39 -0.80
N GLY A 512 -29.45 31.71 0.33
CA GLY A 512 -29.69 32.35 1.61
C GLY A 512 -28.41 32.95 2.19
N ALA A 513 -28.51 33.80 3.19
CA ALA A 513 -27.37 34.42 3.85
C ALA A 513 -27.52 34.41 5.37
N CYS A 514 -26.40 34.19 6.07
CA CYS A 514 -26.33 34.35 7.53
C CYS A 514 -25.36 35.48 7.84
N LEU A 515 -25.88 36.63 8.27
CA LEU A 515 -25.08 37.77 8.69
C LEU A 515 -24.76 37.60 10.19
N ALA A 516 -23.52 37.16 10.43
CA ALA A 516 -23.03 36.72 11.74
C ALA A 516 -22.10 37.75 12.41
N ASP A 517 -22.24 39.03 12.09
CA ASP A 517 -21.48 40.10 12.73
C ASP A 517 -21.73 40.13 14.24
N ASP A 518 -20.76 40.59 15.02
CA ASP A 518 -20.94 40.78 16.45
C ASP A 518 -22.11 41.72 16.78
N MET A 519 -22.60 41.63 18.01
CA MET A 519 -23.67 42.53 18.48
C MET A 519 -23.24 43.98 18.42
N GLY A 520 -24.15 44.88 17.99
CA GLY A 520 -23.87 46.34 17.90
C GLY A 520 -23.19 46.79 16.62
N LEU A 521 -22.78 45.88 15.71
CA LEU A 521 -22.12 46.24 14.43
C LEU A 521 -23.14 46.68 13.34
N GLY A 522 -24.42 46.80 13.65
CA GLY A 522 -25.44 47.38 12.76
C GLY A 522 -25.96 46.37 11.73
N LYS A 523 -26.18 45.13 12.09
CA LYS A 523 -26.86 44.11 11.25
C LYS A 523 -28.21 44.60 10.74
N THR A 524 -29.01 45.23 11.61
CA THR A 524 -30.30 45.82 11.26
C THR A 524 -30.15 46.87 10.13
N LEU A 525 -29.21 47.80 10.28
CA LEU A 525 -28.97 48.87 9.27
C LEU A 525 -28.52 48.27 7.92
N GLN A 526 -27.61 47.26 7.91
CA GLN A 526 -27.20 46.54 6.71
C GLN A 526 -28.41 45.89 6.03
N THR A 527 -29.27 45.23 6.80
CA THR A 527 -30.49 44.59 6.30
C THR A 527 -31.48 45.61 5.73
N ILE A 528 -31.68 46.74 6.41
CA ILE A 528 -32.53 47.85 5.89
C ILE A 528 -32.01 48.36 4.56
N ALA A 529 -30.68 48.56 4.43
CA ALA A 529 -30.08 49.00 3.16
C ALA A 529 -30.31 48.00 2.02
N VAL A 530 -30.25 46.67 2.31
CA VAL A 530 -30.59 45.62 1.35
C VAL A 530 -32.06 45.66 0.94
N LEU A 531 -32.97 45.85 1.90
CA LEU A 531 -34.41 45.97 1.61
C LEU A 531 -34.74 47.14 0.69
N LEU A 532 -34.13 48.31 0.92
CA LEU A 532 -34.28 49.48 0.04
C LEU A 532 -33.73 49.20 -1.36
N TYR A 533 -32.54 48.56 -1.46
CA TYR A 533 -31.93 48.15 -2.73
C TYR A 533 -32.89 47.23 -3.49
N LEU A 534 -33.42 46.22 -2.87
CA LEU A 534 -34.31 45.24 -3.50
C LEU A 534 -35.64 45.88 -3.94
N LYS A 535 -36.20 46.82 -3.15
CA LYS A 535 -37.38 47.56 -3.55
C LYS A 535 -37.17 48.36 -4.84
N GLN A 536 -36.04 49.08 -4.95
CA GLN A 536 -35.70 49.83 -6.16
C GLN A 536 -35.48 48.93 -7.37
N HIS A 537 -34.75 47.79 -7.20
CA HIS A 537 -34.42 46.90 -8.32
C HIS A 537 -35.62 46.06 -8.78
N ASN A 538 -36.56 45.73 -7.92
CA ASN A 538 -37.80 45.08 -8.34
C ASN A 538 -38.66 46.04 -9.22
N ALA A 539 -38.72 47.29 -8.86
CA ALA A 539 -39.42 48.33 -9.67
C ALA A 539 -38.77 48.51 -11.07
N LEU A 540 -37.44 48.43 -11.16
CA LEU A 540 -36.72 48.57 -12.43
C LEU A 540 -36.84 47.34 -13.37
N LYS A 541 -36.93 46.15 -12.83
CA LYS A 541 -37.12 44.93 -13.65
C LYS A 541 -38.52 44.87 -14.31
N GLU A 542 -39.54 45.35 -13.64
CA GLU A 542 -40.87 45.40 -14.20
C GLU A 542 -41.05 46.48 -15.26
N ALA A 543 -40.34 47.60 -15.15
CA ALA A 543 -40.32 48.67 -16.19
C ALA A 543 -39.64 48.25 -17.49
N GLY A 544 -38.70 47.27 -17.44
CA GLY A 544 -38.00 46.71 -18.62
C GLY A 544 -38.67 45.50 -19.27
N SER A 545 -39.74 44.95 -18.70
CA SER A 545 -40.39 43.71 -19.13
C SER A 545 -41.74 43.94 -19.87
N THR A 546 -41.92 45.03 -20.53
CA THR A 546 -43.08 45.24 -21.41
C THR A 546 -42.84 44.68 -22.80
N LEU A 547 -42.67 43.35 -22.95
CA LEU A 547 -42.92 42.66 -24.22
C LEU A 547 -43.29 41.17 -23.95
N SER A 548 -44.54 40.88 -24.35
CA SER A 548 -45.18 39.58 -24.54
C SER A 548 -45.92 38.91 -23.34
N GLU A 549 -47.18 39.34 -23.17
CA GLU A 549 -48.25 38.38 -22.85
C GLU A 549 -49.19 38.21 -24.06
N PRO A 550 -49.65 36.99 -24.38
CA PRO A 550 -50.62 36.78 -25.44
C PRO A 550 -52.00 37.31 -25.04
N ALA A 551 -52.57 38.08 -25.96
CA ALA A 551 -53.92 38.65 -25.90
C ALA A 551 -54.99 37.58 -25.62
N GLY A 552 -55.80 37.81 -24.59
CA GLY A 552 -56.99 37.03 -24.38
C GLY A 552 -57.64 37.23 -23.02
N THR A 553 -58.20 38.38 -22.71
CA THR A 553 -59.50 38.50 -22.08
C THR A 553 -59.91 39.99 -21.97
N LEU A 554 -61.08 40.28 -22.45
CA LEU A 554 -61.74 41.55 -22.61
C LEU A 554 -61.42 42.61 -21.55
N GLY A 555 -60.88 43.73 -22.06
CA GLY A 555 -60.60 44.92 -21.28
C GLY A 555 -61.83 45.70 -20.94
N GLN A 556 -61.88 46.16 -19.71
CA GLN A 556 -62.60 47.37 -19.34
C GLN A 556 -61.64 48.55 -19.56
N LEU A 557 -61.97 49.39 -20.51
CA LEU A 557 -61.32 50.67 -20.78
C LEU A 557 -61.45 51.58 -19.55
N SER A 558 -60.35 51.81 -18.85
CA SER A 558 -60.23 52.85 -17.84
C SER A 558 -59.93 54.17 -18.56
N LEU A 559 -60.88 55.09 -18.47
CA LEU A 559 -60.91 56.39 -19.18
C LEU A 559 -60.05 57.49 -18.53
N PHE A 560 -59.25 57.18 -17.54
CA PHE A 560 -58.32 58.10 -16.88
C PHE A 560 -56.91 57.50 -16.88
N GLY A 561 -56.14 57.95 -17.84
CA GLY A 561 -54.70 57.64 -17.92
C GLY A 561 -53.93 58.29 -16.77
N ASP A 562 -53.77 57.61 -15.69
CA ASP A 562 -52.72 57.85 -14.70
C ASP A 562 -51.69 56.74 -14.86
N HIS A 563 -50.66 56.99 -15.67
CA HIS A 563 -49.44 56.20 -15.72
C HIS A 563 -48.63 56.40 -14.43
N ARG A 564 -49.22 56.19 -13.28
CA ARG A 564 -48.47 55.83 -12.08
C ARG A 564 -48.13 54.36 -12.23
N SER A 565 -46.84 54.07 -12.60
CA SER A 565 -46.25 52.74 -12.41
C SER A 565 -46.61 52.33 -10.95
N GLU A 566 -47.54 51.39 -10.78
CA GLU A 566 -47.86 50.83 -9.49
C GLU A 566 -46.57 50.18 -8.98
N ILE A 567 -45.87 50.92 -8.11
CA ILE A 567 -44.69 50.38 -7.41
C ILE A 567 -45.22 49.31 -6.50
N ARG A 568 -45.06 48.03 -6.91
CA ARG A 568 -45.49 46.89 -6.08
C ARG A 568 -44.73 46.90 -4.76
N PRO A 569 -45.37 46.55 -3.66
CA PRO A 569 -44.70 46.42 -2.37
C PRO A 569 -43.56 45.41 -2.42
N LEU A 570 -42.52 45.66 -1.64
CA LEU A 570 -41.33 44.76 -1.56
C LEU A 570 -41.73 43.35 -1.06
N GLN A 571 -42.74 43.23 -0.17
CA GLN A 571 -43.17 41.99 0.45
C GLN A 571 -42.04 41.28 1.23
N ALA A 572 -41.46 42.00 2.17
CA ALA A 572 -40.46 41.42 3.10
C ALA A 572 -41.12 41.04 4.40
N LEU A 573 -40.85 39.83 4.91
CA LEU A 573 -41.26 39.36 6.24
C LEU A 573 -40.04 39.32 7.17
N ILE A 574 -40.14 40.01 8.30
CA ILE A 574 -39.11 40.00 9.34
C ILE A 574 -39.65 39.30 10.56
N ILE A 575 -39.05 38.19 10.96
CA ILE A 575 -39.42 37.41 12.12
C ILE A 575 -38.36 37.62 13.20
N LEU A 576 -38.81 38.03 14.39
CA LEU A 576 -37.90 38.48 15.44
C LEU A 576 -38.49 38.24 16.85
N PRO A 577 -37.69 38.29 17.92
CA PRO A 577 -38.17 38.28 19.29
C PRO A 577 -39.09 39.46 19.57
N ASN A 578 -40.12 39.25 20.42
CA ASN A 578 -41.10 40.28 20.76
C ASN A 578 -40.46 41.58 21.31
N SER A 579 -39.38 41.48 22.07
CA SER A 579 -38.61 42.60 22.62
C SER A 579 -37.99 43.51 21.57
N LEU A 580 -37.75 43.01 20.37
CA LEU A 580 -37.06 43.75 19.29
C LEU A 580 -38.03 44.42 18.31
N VAL A 581 -39.33 44.12 18.35
CA VAL A 581 -40.30 44.69 17.42
C VAL A 581 -40.28 46.21 17.43
N PHE A 582 -40.28 46.83 18.61
CA PHE A 582 -40.25 48.27 18.74
C PHE A 582 -38.95 48.90 18.25
N ASN A 583 -37.81 48.24 18.46
CA ASN A 583 -36.53 48.71 17.98
C ASN A 583 -36.48 48.69 16.44
N TRP A 584 -36.95 47.62 15.82
CA TRP A 584 -37.00 47.50 14.37
C TRP A 584 -37.94 48.56 13.73
N MET A 585 -39.10 48.80 14.34
CA MET A 585 -40.05 49.87 13.93
C MET A 585 -39.34 51.22 13.93
N ARG A 586 -38.66 51.58 15.00
CA ARG A 586 -37.92 52.83 15.13
C ARG A 586 -36.76 52.94 14.14
N GLU A 587 -36.00 51.86 13.90
CA GLU A 587 -34.89 51.84 12.97
C GLU A 587 -35.39 51.97 11.53
N LEU A 588 -36.45 51.31 11.14
CA LEU A 588 -37.10 51.42 9.84
C LEU A 588 -37.63 52.86 9.60
N GLU A 589 -38.35 53.42 10.56
CA GLU A 589 -38.86 54.81 10.50
C GLU A 589 -37.70 55.81 10.39
N ARG A 590 -36.63 55.60 11.13
CA ARG A 590 -35.47 56.51 11.15
C ARG A 590 -34.62 56.41 9.86
N PHE A 591 -34.31 55.18 9.41
CA PHE A 591 -33.32 54.98 8.33
C PHE A 591 -33.95 54.76 6.95
N ALA A 592 -35.20 54.29 6.89
CA ALA A 592 -35.90 53.97 5.66
C ALA A 592 -37.40 54.39 5.70
N PRO A 593 -37.71 55.69 5.93
CA PRO A 593 -39.08 56.15 6.07
C PRO A 593 -39.95 55.96 4.80
N SER A 594 -39.33 55.65 3.66
CA SER A 594 -40.03 55.32 2.42
C SER A 594 -40.58 53.91 2.32
N LEU A 595 -40.23 53.03 3.27
CA LEU A 595 -40.78 51.71 3.35
C LEU A 595 -42.11 51.72 4.14
N PHE A 596 -43.16 51.12 3.57
CA PHE A 596 -44.45 50.99 4.21
C PHE A 596 -44.42 49.76 5.12
N VAL A 597 -44.38 50.01 6.42
CA VAL A 597 -44.12 48.95 7.46
C VAL A 597 -45.38 48.65 8.24
N TYR A 598 -45.62 47.36 8.49
CA TYR A 598 -46.73 46.87 9.33
C TYR A 598 -46.20 45.92 10.40
N ALA A 599 -46.61 46.11 11.65
CA ALA A 599 -46.32 45.23 12.74
C ALA A 599 -47.47 44.23 12.93
N HIS A 600 -47.30 43.00 12.50
CA HIS A 600 -48.25 41.89 12.62
C HIS A 600 -48.06 41.21 13.98
N VAL A 601 -48.45 41.87 15.04
CA VAL A 601 -48.34 41.43 16.45
C VAL A 601 -49.64 41.72 17.24
N GLY A 602 -49.81 41.06 18.34
CA GLY A 602 -50.95 41.27 19.23
C GLY A 602 -52.27 40.66 18.73
N SER A 603 -53.38 40.95 19.45
CA SER A 603 -54.67 40.37 19.14
C SER A 603 -55.45 41.06 18.02
N GLY A 604 -55.15 42.36 17.79
CA GLY A 604 -55.81 43.20 16.75
C GLY A 604 -55.14 43.15 15.39
N ARG A 605 -54.26 42.18 15.12
CA ARG A 605 -53.51 42.07 13.85
C ARG A 605 -54.39 41.73 12.65
N LEU A 606 -54.02 42.21 11.47
CA LEU A 606 -54.74 41.99 10.22
C LEU A 606 -54.91 40.51 9.89
N ARG A 607 -56.07 40.15 9.36
CA ARG A 607 -56.37 38.79 8.89
C ARG A 607 -56.60 38.75 7.37
N ASP A 608 -56.67 39.92 6.72
CA ASP A 608 -56.79 40.00 5.27
C ASP A 608 -55.43 39.92 4.59
N LEU A 609 -55.25 38.95 3.70
CA LEU A 609 -54.04 38.73 2.92
C LEU A 609 -53.67 39.90 2.04
N ARG A 610 -54.69 40.60 1.44
CA ARG A 610 -54.46 41.75 0.56
C ARG A 610 -53.91 42.93 1.34
N ALA A 611 -54.46 43.16 2.52
CA ALA A 611 -54.01 44.24 3.39
C ALA A 611 -52.57 43.99 3.87
N ILE A 612 -52.21 42.73 4.23
CA ILE A 612 -50.85 42.37 4.61
C ILE A 612 -49.90 42.54 3.42
N ALA A 613 -50.26 42.04 2.22
CA ALA A 613 -49.46 42.08 1.01
C ALA A 613 -49.23 43.52 0.48
N ALA A 614 -50.02 44.50 0.90
CA ALA A 614 -49.86 45.90 0.53
C ALA A 614 -48.67 46.59 1.22
N HIS A 615 -48.04 45.95 2.21
CA HIS A 615 -46.90 46.54 2.92
C HIS A 615 -45.58 46.07 2.34
N ASP A 616 -44.58 46.96 2.37
CA ASP A 616 -43.20 46.63 1.97
C ASP A 616 -42.55 45.68 2.96
N VAL A 617 -42.77 45.93 4.25
CA VAL A 617 -42.17 45.18 5.35
C VAL A 617 -43.24 44.80 6.36
N VAL A 618 -43.33 43.55 6.67
CA VAL A 618 -44.17 42.98 7.72
C VAL A 618 -43.29 42.45 8.85
N LEU A 619 -43.39 43.03 10.03
CA LEU A 619 -42.70 42.58 11.23
C LEU A 619 -43.61 41.62 12.01
N THR A 620 -43.08 40.49 12.42
CA THR A 620 -43.84 39.55 13.27
C THR A 620 -42.91 38.81 14.26
N THR A 621 -43.50 38.17 15.25
CA THR A 621 -42.74 37.41 16.21
C THR A 621 -42.71 35.92 15.83
N TYR A 622 -41.69 35.17 16.28
CA TYR A 622 -41.64 33.73 16.11
C TYR A 622 -42.91 33.02 16.59
N HIS A 623 -43.46 33.47 17.70
CA HIS A 623 -44.70 32.93 18.23
C HIS A 623 -45.91 33.24 17.32
N THR A 624 -46.04 34.47 16.86
CA THR A 624 -47.15 34.91 15.99
C THR A 624 -47.03 34.23 14.61
N ALA A 625 -45.81 34.10 14.06
CA ALA A 625 -45.58 33.39 12.81
C ALA A 625 -46.04 31.93 12.88
N ARG A 626 -45.83 31.27 14.03
CA ARG A 626 -46.35 29.93 14.28
C ARG A 626 -47.88 29.88 14.31
N GLN A 627 -48.52 30.82 15.00
CA GLN A 627 -49.98 30.86 15.10
C GLN A 627 -50.66 31.14 13.75
N ASP A 628 -50.09 31.99 12.96
CA ASP A 628 -50.67 32.48 11.71
C ASP A 628 -49.99 31.88 10.46
N LEU A 629 -49.43 30.65 10.57
CA LEU A 629 -48.77 29.98 9.46
C LEU A 629 -49.70 29.85 8.23
N ASP A 630 -50.97 29.48 8.44
CA ASP A 630 -51.94 29.33 7.35
C ASP A 630 -52.18 30.64 6.60
N LEU A 631 -52.01 31.77 7.25
CA LEU A 631 -52.17 33.11 6.68
C LEU A 631 -50.88 33.54 5.99
N LEU A 632 -49.76 33.56 6.71
CA LEU A 632 -48.44 34.02 6.23
C LEU A 632 -47.81 33.07 5.18
N GLY A 633 -48.13 31.78 5.24
CA GLY A 633 -47.67 30.76 4.34
C GLY A 633 -48.33 30.78 2.96
N ARG A 634 -49.49 31.46 2.80
CA ARG A 634 -50.16 31.69 1.52
C ARG A 634 -49.51 32.80 0.70
N LEU A 635 -48.73 33.67 1.36
CA LEU A 635 -47.99 34.73 0.69
C LEU A 635 -46.61 34.23 0.22
N ARG A 636 -46.18 34.69 -0.97
CA ARG A 636 -44.81 34.48 -1.44
C ARG A 636 -44.01 35.72 -1.10
N TRP A 637 -43.08 35.55 -0.18
CA TRP A 637 -42.24 36.65 0.27
C TRP A 637 -41.03 36.82 -0.64
N ASN A 638 -40.71 38.05 -1.03
CA ASN A 638 -39.46 38.33 -1.75
C ASN A 638 -38.27 38.19 -0.81
N VAL A 639 -38.42 38.61 0.44
CA VAL A 639 -37.37 38.50 1.47
C VAL A 639 -37.99 37.98 2.77
N ILE A 640 -37.32 37.04 3.40
CA ILE A 640 -37.60 36.63 4.78
C ILE A 640 -36.34 36.87 5.60
N VAL A 641 -36.47 37.68 6.66
CA VAL A 641 -35.39 37.96 7.60
C VAL A 641 -35.72 37.31 8.94
N LEU A 642 -34.78 36.59 9.50
CA LEU A 642 -34.85 35.96 10.79
C LEU A 642 -33.86 36.66 11.72
N ASP A 643 -34.34 37.49 12.63
CA ASP A 643 -33.47 38.15 13.61
C ASP A 643 -33.37 37.30 14.90
N GLU A 644 -32.18 37.31 15.51
CA GLU A 644 -31.81 36.42 16.62
C GLU A 644 -32.15 34.96 16.28
N SER A 645 -31.64 34.51 15.14
CA SER A 645 -31.98 33.20 14.53
C SER A 645 -31.62 31.99 15.40
N GLN A 646 -30.80 32.17 16.43
CA GLN A 646 -30.56 31.11 17.44
C GLN A 646 -31.87 30.65 18.12
N GLN A 647 -32.97 31.40 18.03
CA GLN A 647 -34.31 30.97 18.47
C GLN A 647 -34.82 29.70 17.75
N ILE A 648 -34.32 29.42 16.56
CA ILE A 648 -34.72 28.29 15.74
C ILE A 648 -33.59 27.25 15.52
N LYS A 649 -32.53 27.30 16.33
CA LYS A 649 -31.37 26.39 16.25
C LYS A 649 -31.80 24.90 16.39
N ASN A 650 -32.82 24.63 17.22
CA ASN A 650 -33.37 23.29 17.30
C ASN A 650 -34.30 23.02 16.11
N HIS A 651 -33.82 22.31 15.12
CA HIS A 651 -34.55 21.98 13.90
C HIS A 651 -35.76 21.05 14.12
N THR A 652 -35.88 20.37 15.26
CA THR A 652 -37.03 19.56 15.60
C THR A 652 -38.14 20.38 16.24
N SER A 653 -37.88 21.62 16.67
CA SER A 653 -38.86 22.48 17.28
C SER A 653 -39.98 22.87 16.29
N GLU A 654 -41.20 23.02 16.80
CA GLU A 654 -42.36 23.43 16.00
C GLU A 654 -42.14 24.78 15.33
N VAL A 655 -41.53 25.74 16.03
CA VAL A 655 -41.19 27.07 15.50
C VAL A 655 -40.22 26.97 14.33
N SER A 656 -39.17 26.14 14.45
CA SER A 656 -38.19 25.93 13.36
C SER A 656 -38.85 25.33 12.12
N ARG A 657 -39.73 24.33 12.30
CA ARG A 657 -40.46 23.73 11.18
C ARG A 657 -41.36 24.73 10.46
N VAL A 658 -42.09 25.56 11.25
CA VAL A 658 -42.96 26.60 10.72
C VAL A 658 -42.18 27.64 9.90
N VAL A 659 -41.10 28.19 10.47
CA VAL A 659 -40.28 29.22 9.79
C VAL A 659 -39.64 28.68 8.50
N ARG A 660 -39.20 27.42 8.51
CA ARG A 660 -38.65 26.76 7.33
C ARG A 660 -39.68 26.51 6.22
N SER A 661 -40.96 26.29 6.57
CA SER A 661 -42.04 26.07 5.59
C SER A 661 -42.47 27.36 4.87
N LEU A 662 -42.16 28.55 5.40
CA LEU A 662 -42.45 29.80 4.73
C LEU A 662 -41.66 29.97 3.43
N GLN A 663 -42.36 30.33 2.37
CA GLN A 663 -41.78 30.52 1.04
C GLN A 663 -41.26 31.93 0.85
N GLY A 664 -39.93 32.05 0.70
CA GLY A 664 -39.24 33.32 0.44
C GLY A 664 -38.19 33.15 -0.63
N ARG A 665 -38.10 34.12 -1.55
CA ARG A 665 -37.11 34.10 -2.62
C ARG A 665 -35.67 34.29 -2.10
N PHE A 666 -35.53 35.13 -1.06
CA PHE A 666 -34.27 35.39 -0.39
C PHE A 666 -34.47 35.29 1.12
N LYS A 667 -33.69 34.46 1.79
CA LYS A 667 -33.76 34.29 3.24
C LYS A 667 -32.47 34.80 3.88
N ILE A 668 -32.61 35.65 4.89
CA ILE A 668 -31.50 36.25 5.63
C ILE A 668 -31.64 35.84 7.10
N SER A 669 -30.63 35.28 7.67
CA SER A 669 -30.49 34.98 9.08
C SER A 669 -29.57 36.02 9.74
N LEU A 670 -29.96 36.60 10.84
CA LEU A 670 -29.16 37.54 11.63
C LEU A 670 -28.92 36.93 13.01
N SER A 671 -27.66 36.80 13.40
CA SER A 671 -27.28 36.30 14.73
C SER A 671 -25.94 36.89 15.14
N GLY A 672 -25.77 37.18 16.44
CA GLY A 672 -24.45 37.49 16.99
C GLY A 672 -23.72 36.21 17.46
N THR A 673 -24.41 35.08 17.57
CA THR A 673 -23.93 33.80 18.07
C THR A 673 -24.48 32.67 17.18
N PRO A 674 -24.02 32.54 15.91
CA PRO A 674 -24.59 31.58 14.97
C PRO A 674 -24.34 30.13 15.40
N ILE A 675 -23.27 29.88 16.16
CA ILE A 675 -22.89 28.57 16.70
C ILE A 675 -22.63 28.74 18.19
N GLU A 676 -23.39 28.04 19.03
CA GLU A 676 -23.23 28.08 20.50
C GLU A 676 -22.64 26.76 21.02
N ASN A 677 -23.15 25.60 20.57
CA ASN A 677 -22.77 24.30 21.11
C ASN A 677 -22.21 23.36 20.08
N SER A 678 -22.66 23.40 18.82
CA SER A 678 -22.20 22.51 17.77
C SER A 678 -22.39 23.09 16.36
N LEU A 679 -21.58 22.63 15.40
CA LEU A 679 -21.73 23.00 13.98
C LEU A 679 -23.08 22.59 13.37
N ALA A 680 -23.79 21.65 13.98
CA ALA A 680 -25.12 21.24 13.53
C ALA A 680 -26.20 22.33 13.75
N GLU A 681 -25.90 23.38 14.52
CA GLU A 681 -26.82 24.51 14.78
C GLU A 681 -26.85 25.49 13.59
N LEU A 682 -25.83 25.53 12.78
CA LEU A 682 -25.70 26.36 11.58
C LEU A 682 -26.50 25.77 10.41
#